data_b7e719850c02aa029299250e5079744d
#
_entry.id   b7e719850c02aa029299250e5079744d
#
_cell.length_a   1.000
_cell.length_b   1.000
_cell.length_c   1.000
_cell.angle_alpha   90.00
_cell.angle_beta   90.00
_cell.angle_gamma   90.00
#
_symmetry.space_group_name_H-M   'P 1'
#
loop_
_entity.id
_entity.type
_entity.pdbx_description
1 polymer ?
#
loop_
_entity_poly.entity_id
_entity_poly.type
_entity_poly.pdbx_seq_one_letter_code
_entity_poly.pdbx_strand_id
1 'polypeptide(L)'
;MDSASASAGSGSGSISSSSQTNAVDTNNPLWSYVTKLEKLGDHGGNTLWQCNFCSVVKKSSYTRVRGHLLKLSNGIGPCKNVTKEVLATMKKLDEEAKARMKENEPKKVPLPPSTRSSGFVLEGYETKKQRTSGSRSETISPVEKAFDRGKRDQLHAEIARMFYSGGVPFNLARNPYYVSSYQFAANNPLSGYIPPGYNLLRTTLLQQEKTNVERLLQPIKGTWREKGVSIVSDGWSDSQRRPLINFMAVTEGGPMFLKAVDCSGDTKDKYFICDLLKDVIEEVGPENVVQVITDNAKNCAGAGLLIEGLYPNKSWTPCVVHTLNLALQNICAAKNVENNQVTYDECSWITIIADDVSFIKNYIMNHSMRLAIFNDFVPLKLLSVASTRFASVMVMLKRFKLLKTSLQTMVISPRWNSYREDDTGKAKFVKEKVLDDIWWDEIDYILSFTSPMYDMLRICDTDKPCLHLVYDMWDTMIEKVKVAIYRHEGKRHEDSSTFYEVVYAILVDRWNKNNTPLHCLAHSLNPRYYSDEWLHEGPSRVPPHKDVEVARERMKCMKRYFPNSADRSKANMEFANFSSKAGEFGDSDSIHDRYAMDPKSWWVTYGASAPLLQSVALKLLVQPSSSSCSERNWSTYSFVHSAKRNKMTPKRAEDLVFIHSNLRLLSRRTRQYMEGQTKMWDIAGDAFDTFGDVGDLEIAQLSLDEPELEAVVFTDDGDDGEIGDEAMED
;
A
#
# COMPACT_ATOMS: atom_id res chain seq x y z
N MET A 1 -52.83 -34.70 -24.86
CA MET A 1 -54.09 -34.23 -25.48
C MET A 1 -53.88 -32.76 -25.67
N ASP A 2 -53.32 -32.35 -26.79
CA ASP A 2 -54.00 -31.84 -27.99
C ASP A 2 -54.57 -30.44 -27.72
N SER A 3 -54.39 -29.42 -28.46
CA SER A 3 -54.03 -29.28 -29.86
C SER A 3 -53.76 -27.79 -30.15
N ALA A 4 -53.01 -27.62 -31.18
CA ALA A 4 -52.73 -26.39 -31.93
C ALA A 4 -53.94 -25.60 -32.40
N SER A 5 -53.81 -24.31 -32.65
CA SER A 5 -54.17 -23.74 -33.95
C SER A 5 -53.57 -22.35 -34.17
N ALA A 6 -53.05 -22.19 -35.39
CA ALA A 6 -52.56 -20.98 -35.98
C ALA A 6 -53.68 -20.10 -36.52
N SER A 7 -53.47 -18.77 -36.56
CA SER A 7 -54.08 -17.97 -37.63
C SER A 7 -53.18 -16.76 -37.96
N ALA A 8 -52.94 -16.58 -39.24
CA ALA A 8 -52.23 -15.49 -39.89
C ALA A 8 -53.11 -14.23 -39.95
N GLY A 9 -52.50 -13.09 -39.95
CA GLY A 9 -53.11 -11.81 -40.25
C GLY A 9 -52.05 -10.78 -40.70
N SER A 10 -52.13 -10.47 -41.95
CA SER A 10 -51.35 -9.50 -42.70
C SER A 10 -51.60 -8.04 -42.30
N GLY A 11 -50.60 -7.19 -42.46
CA GLY A 11 -50.89 -5.80 -42.74
C GLY A 11 -49.86 -4.76 -42.34
N SER A 12 -49.22 -4.27 -43.40
CA SER A 12 -48.78 -2.88 -43.66
C SER A 12 -47.64 -2.26 -42.82
N GLY A 13 -46.64 -1.89 -43.59
CA GLY A 13 -45.44 -1.20 -43.17
C GLY A 13 -45.63 0.25 -42.74
N SER A 14 -44.74 0.65 -41.87
CA SER A 14 -44.32 2.06 -41.75
C SER A 14 -42.83 2.11 -41.59
N ILE A 15 -42.16 2.79 -42.51
CA ILE A 15 -40.74 3.10 -42.52
C ILE A 15 -40.51 4.14 -41.43
N SER A 16 -39.82 3.77 -40.37
CA SER A 16 -39.24 4.73 -39.43
C SER A 16 -37.71 4.72 -39.60
N SER A 17 -37.21 5.80 -40.18
CA SER A 17 -35.79 6.13 -40.25
C SER A 17 -35.23 6.37 -38.88
N SER A 18 -34.50 5.42 -38.29
CA SER A 18 -33.67 5.65 -37.13
C SER A 18 -32.27 6.14 -37.56
N SER A 19 -32.01 7.41 -37.34
CA SER A 19 -30.68 8.00 -37.41
C SER A 19 -29.81 7.44 -36.28
N GLN A 20 -28.98 6.45 -36.60
CA GLN A 20 -27.88 6.04 -35.70
C GLN A 20 -26.78 7.08 -35.78
N THR A 21 -26.57 7.83 -34.71
CA THR A 21 -25.36 8.62 -34.46
C THR A 21 -24.19 7.65 -34.32
N ASN A 22 -23.36 7.56 -35.39
CA ASN A 22 -22.13 6.79 -35.39
C ASN A 22 -21.13 7.42 -34.40
N ALA A 23 -20.83 6.75 -33.31
CA ALA A 23 -19.66 7.08 -32.47
C ALA A 23 -18.41 6.97 -33.35
N VAL A 24 -17.62 8.04 -33.39
CA VAL A 24 -16.38 8.11 -34.20
C VAL A 24 -15.37 7.15 -33.59
N ASP A 25 -14.94 6.12 -34.32
CA ASP A 25 -13.87 5.21 -33.90
C ASP A 25 -12.55 6.00 -33.81
N THR A 26 -12.18 6.41 -32.58
CA THR A 26 -11.01 7.25 -32.33
C THR A 26 -9.69 6.58 -32.67
N ASN A 27 -9.64 5.24 -32.69
CA ASN A 27 -8.44 4.47 -33.08
C ASN A 27 -8.33 4.23 -34.59
N ASN A 28 -9.45 4.26 -35.31
CA ASN A 28 -9.51 4.04 -36.76
C ASN A 28 -10.37 5.13 -37.42
N PRO A 29 -9.98 6.39 -37.35
CA PRO A 29 -10.84 7.53 -37.69
C PRO A 29 -11.24 7.58 -39.20
N LEU A 30 -10.49 6.95 -40.06
CA LEU A 30 -10.78 6.96 -41.51
C LEU A 30 -11.96 6.06 -41.91
N TRP A 31 -12.51 5.24 -41.01
CA TRP A 31 -13.77 4.55 -41.25
C TRP A 31 -14.95 5.50 -41.44
N SER A 32 -14.87 6.73 -40.97
CA SER A 32 -15.89 7.77 -41.17
C SER A 32 -16.02 8.24 -42.63
N TYR A 33 -15.00 7.95 -43.46
CA TYR A 33 -14.97 8.34 -44.88
C TYR A 33 -15.37 7.22 -45.84
N VAL A 34 -15.85 6.11 -45.33
CA VAL A 34 -16.38 4.98 -46.09
C VAL A 34 -17.67 4.46 -45.46
N THR A 35 -18.58 3.94 -46.25
CA THR A 35 -19.80 3.29 -45.80
C THR A 35 -19.54 1.80 -45.60
N LYS A 36 -19.72 1.26 -44.39
CA LYS A 36 -19.64 -0.18 -44.10
C LYS A 36 -20.93 -0.84 -44.55
N LEU A 37 -20.84 -1.76 -45.50
CA LEU A 37 -22.00 -2.44 -46.09
C LEU A 37 -22.33 -3.76 -45.40
N GLU A 38 -21.33 -4.55 -44.99
CA GLU A 38 -21.52 -5.82 -44.31
C GLU A 38 -20.31 -6.18 -43.44
N LYS A 39 -20.58 -6.69 -42.23
CA LYS A 39 -19.57 -7.23 -41.32
C LYS A 39 -19.79 -8.74 -41.23
N LEU A 40 -18.92 -9.53 -41.87
CA LEU A 40 -19.01 -11.00 -41.79
C LEU A 40 -18.14 -11.54 -40.65
N GLY A 41 -18.79 -12.13 -39.62
CA GLY A 41 -18.17 -12.95 -38.57
C GLY A 41 -17.59 -12.16 -37.40
N ASP A 42 -17.70 -12.72 -36.21
CA ASP A 42 -17.24 -12.13 -34.93
C ASP A 42 -15.71 -12.02 -34.79
N HIS A 43 -14.93 -12.65 -35.66
CA HIS A 43 -13.47 -12.76 -35.53
C HIS A 43 -12.64 -12.46 -36.80
N GLY A 44 -13.12 -11.64 -37.72
CA GLY A 44 -12.36 -11.34 -38.94
C GLY A 44 -12.27 -9.85 -39.27
N GLY A 45 -11.04 -9.30 -39.34
CA GLY A 45 -10.75 -7.88 -39.63
C GLY A 45 -11.10 -7.36 -41.02
N ASN A 46 -11.82 -8.12 -41.89
CA ASN A 46 -12.21 -7.73 -43.24
C ASN A 46 -13.68 -7.32 -43.29
N THR A 47 -13.93 -6.05 -43.62
CA THR A 47 -15.25 -5.45 -43.79
C THR A 47 -15.50 -5.17 -45.25
N LEU A 48 -16.72 -5.40 -45.76
CA LEU A 48 -17.17 -4.93 -47.04
C LEU A 48 -17.53 -3.44 -46.89
N TRP A 49 -16.84 -2.57 -47.65
CA TRP A 49 -17.01 -1.12 -47.56
C TRP A 49 -17.05 -0.47 -48.90
N GLN A 50 -17.71 0.67 -48.97
CA GLN A 50 -17.80 1.54 -50.14
C GLN A 50 -17.15 2.89 -49.84
N CYS A 51 -16.27 3.36 -50.71
CA CYS A 51 -15.66 4.68 -50.59
C CYS A 51 -16.67 5.79 -50.87
N ASN A 52 -16.81 6.74 -49.95
CA ASN A 52 -17.76 7.85 -50.10
C ASN A 52 -17.36 8.86 -51.18
N PHE A 53 -16.13 8.80 -51.72
CA PHE A 53 -15.63 9.72 -52.75
C PHE A 53 -15.63 9.11 -54.17
N CYS A 54 -15.29 7.87 -54.34
CA CYS A 54 -15.17 7.23 -55.63
C CYS A 54 -16.12 6.03 -55.82
N SER A 55 -16.99 5.76 -54.82
CA SER A 55 -17.99 4.69 -54.83
C SER A 55 -17.44 3.27 -55.05
N VAL A 56 -16.11 3.09 -54.99
CA VAL A 56 -15.49 1.77 -55.12
C VAL A 56 -15.87 0.91 -53.94
N VAL A 57 -16.39 -0.29 -54.20
CA VAL A 57 -16.73 -1.30 -53.20
C VAL A 57 -15.59 -2.32 -53.12
N LYS A 58 -15.10 -2.58 -51.90
CA LYS A 58 -14.03 -3.56 -51.63
C LYS A 58 -14.25 -4.24 -50.28
N LYS A 59 -13.80 -5.49 -50.20
CA LYS A 59 -13.75 -6.27 -48.97
C LYS A 59 -12.31 -6.29 -48.45
N SER A 60 -12.03 -5.57 -47.33
CA SER A 60 -10.66 -5.52 -46.78
C SER A 60 -10.59 -4.95 -45.40
N SER A 61 -9.40 -5.00 -44.78
CA SER A 61 -9.09 -4.43 -43.49
C SER A 61 -8.94 -2.90 -43.53
N TYR A 62 -8.97 -2.26 -42.33
CA TYR A 62 -8.72 -0.82 -42.19
C TYR A 62 -7.44 -0.33 -42.85
N THR A 63 -6.37 -1.10 -42.79
CA THR A 63 -5.07 -0.75 -43.40
C THR A 63 -5.21 -0.52 -44.90
N ARG A 64 -6.08 -1.23 -45.58
CA ARG A 64 -6.34 -1.05 -47.03
C ARG A 64 -7.29 0.11 -47.31
N VAL A 65 -8.27 0.38 -46.45
CA VAL A 65 -9.09 1.62 -46.50
C VAL A 65 -8.18 2.83 -46.40
N ARG A 66 -7.29 2.83 -45.40
CA ARG A 66 -6.27 3.84 -45.19
C ARG A 66 -5.37 4.03 -46.41
N GLY A 67 -4.90 2.92 -47.01
CA GLY A 67 -4.08 2.95 -48.25
C GLY A 67 -4.82 3.60 -49.42
N HIS A 68 -6.09 3.28 -49.63
CA HIS A 68 -6.94 3.83 -50.67
C HIS A 68 -7.19 5.34 -50.47
N LEU A 69 -7.59 5.76 -49.25
CA LEU A 69 -7.94 7.16 -48.96
C LEU A 69 -6.72 8.09 -48.91
N LEU A 70 -5.64 7.65 -48.28
CA LEU A 70 -4.40 8.45 -48.15
C LEU A 70 -3.46 8.35 -49.38
N LYS A 71 -3.86 7.64 -50.41
CA LYS A 71 -3.07 7.40 -51.65
C LYS A 71 -1.72 6.72 -51.38
N LEU A 72 -1.70 5.74 -50.44
CA LEU A 72 -0.51 4.95 -50.10
C LEU A 72 -0.46 3.68 -50.96
N SER A 73 0.74 3.18 -51.24
CA SER A 73 0.96 1.98 -52.04
C SER A 73 0.72 0.69 -51.23
N ASN A 74 -0.54 0.32 -50.96
CA ASN A 74 -0.92 -0.81 -50.12
C ASN A 74 -1.85 -1.83 -50.81
N GLY A 75 -1.64 -2.10 -52.11
CA GLY A 75 -2.36 -3.16 -52.81
C GLY A 75 -3.82 -2.88 -53.20
N ILE A 76 -4.34 -1.70 -52.89
CA ILE A 76 -5.60 -1.15 -53.43
C ILE A 76 -5.27 0.17 -54.12
N GLY A 77 -5.77 0.35 -55.36
CA GLY A 77 -5.55 1.58 -56.11
C GLY A 77 -5.98 2.84 -55.30
N PRO A 78 -5.25 3.95 -55.45
CA PRO A 78 -5.53 5.19 -54.71
C PRO A 78 -6.87 5.80 -55.16
N CYS A 79 -7.59 6.44 -54.23
CA CYS A 79 -8.83 7.13 -54.54
C CYS A 79 -8.56 8.33 -55.47
N LYS A 80 -9.21 8.34 -56.62
CA LYS A 80 -9.03 9.40 -57.63
C LYS A 80 -9.79 10.69 -57.27
N ASN A 81 -10.85 10.60 -56.47
CA ASN A 81 -11.80 11.69 -56.21
C ASN A 81 -11.58 12.44 -54.87
N VAL A 82 -10.55 12.09 -54.10
CA VAL A 82 -10.21 12.82 -52.88
C VAL A 82 -9.48 14.10 -53.23
N THR A 83 -10.01 15.26 -52.80
CA THR A 83 -9.41 16.59 -52.99
C THR A 83 -8.17 16.76 -52.11
N LYS A 84 -7.31 17.74 -52.43
CA LYS A 84 -6.08 18.00 -51.65
C LYS A 84 -6.37 18.40 -50.21
N GLU A 85 -7.44 19.17 -49.96
CA GLU A 85 -7.85 19.65 -48.61
C GLU A 85 -8.34 18.51 -47.75
N VAL A 86 -9.22 17.66 -48.29
CA VAL A 86 -9.74 16.47 -47.57
C VAL A 86 -8.61 15.49 -47.28
N LEU A 87 -7.67 15.32 -48.21
CA LEU A 87 -6.49 14.47 -48.00
C LEU A 87 -5.60 14.99 -46.86
N ALA A 88 -5.44 16.31 -46.73
CA ALA A 88 -4.68 16.90 -45.63
C ALA A 88 -5.35 16.65 -44.26
N THR A 89 -6.68 16.81 -44.19
CA THR A 89 -7.47 16.53 -42.99
C THR A 89 -7.38 15.05 -42.58
N MET A 90 -7.52 14.13 -43.52
CA MET A 90 -7.39 12.67 -43.30
C MET A 90 -5.99 12.29 -42.81
N LYS A 91 -4.93 12.90 -43.35
CA LYS A 91 -3.56 12.68 -42.87
C LYS A 91 -3.37 13.12 -41.44
N LYS A 92 -3.89 14.30 -41.07
CA LYS A 92 -3.84 14.80 -39.70
C LYS A 92 -4.53 13.87 -38.73
N LEU A 93 -5.75 13.39 -39.05
CA LEU A 93 -6.49 12.44 -38.23
C LEU A 93 -5.76 11.09 -38.08
N ASP A 94 -5.11 10.59 -39.15
CA ASP A 94 -4.31 9.36 -39.13
C ASP A 94 -3.04 9.50 -38.29
N GLU A 95 -2.39 10.67 -38.30
CA GLU A 95 -1.21 10.97 -37.50
C GLU A 95 -1.57 11.12 -36.04
N GLU A 96 -2.67 11.79 -35.70
CA GLU A 96 -3.18 11.91 -34.33
C GLU A 96 -3.58 10.55 -33.73
N ALA A 97 -4.22 9.67 -34.52
CA ALA A 97 -4.55 8.32 -34.11
C ALA A 97 -3.29 7.47 -33.86
N LYS A 98 -2.27 7.60 -34.70
CA LYS A 98 -0.98 6.92 -34.53
C LYS A 98 -0.20 7.44 -33.32
N ALA A 99 -0.23 8.75 -33.07
CA ALA A 99 0.42 9.34 -31.90
C ALA A 99 -0.20 8.78 -30.61
N ARG A 100 -1.53 8.72 -30.52
CA ARG A 100 -2.26 8.09 -29.41
C ARG A 100 -1.95 6.59 -29.25
N MET A 101 -1.89 5.85 -30.35
CA MET A 101 -1.51 4.43 -30.30
C MET A 101 -0.07 4.23 -29.84
N LYS A 102 0.85 5.14 -30.21
CA LYS A 102 2.25 5.08 -29.80
C LYS A 102 2.45 5.50 -28.33
N GLU A 103 1.60 6.37 -27.82
CA GLU A 103 1.59 6.78 -26.41
C GLU A 103 1.09 5.64 -25.50
N ASN A 104 0.14 4.83 -26.01
CA ASN A 104 -0.40 3.64 -25.36
C ASN A 104 0.39 2.34 -25.67
N GLU A 105 1.47 2.40 -26.46
CA GLU A 105 2.31 1.23 -26.69
C GLU A 105 3.12 0.90 -25.41
N PRO A 106 3.01 -0.32 -24.88
CA PRO A 106 3.77 -0.70 -23.71
C PRO A 106 5.28 -0.56 -23.99
N LYS A 107 5.96 0.29 -23.24
CA LYS A 107 7.41 0.46 -23.33
C LYS A 107 8.06 -0.89 -23.04
N LYS A 108 8.89 -1.40 -23.93
CA LYS A 108 9.67 -2.62 -23.73
C LYS A 108 10.62 -2.39 -22.55
N VAL A 109 10.31 -3.00 -21.40
CA VAL A 109 11.17 -2.96 -20.21
C VAL A 109 12.14 -4.13 -20.27
N PRO A 110 13.46 -3.94 -20.03
CA PRO A 110 14.40 -5.04 -19.85
C PRO A 110 14.06 -5.80 -18.58
N LEU A 111 13.91 -7.12 -18.71
CA LEU A 111 13.63 -8.01 -17.57
C LEU A 111 14.84 -8.18 -16.68
N PRO A 112 14.63 -8.49 -15.38
CA PRO A 112 15.72 -8.77 -14.47
C PRO A 112 16.56 -9.95 -15.00
N PRO A 113 17.90 -9.90 -14.88
CA PRO A 113 18.75 -10.98 -15.34
C PRO A 113 18.39 -12.27 -14.60
N SER A 114 18.15 -13.34 -15.34
CA SER A 114 17.98 -14.68 -14.78
C SER A 114 19.21 -15.02 -13.94
N THR A 115 18.99 -15.31 -12.65
CA THR A 115 20.02 -15.65 -11.71
C THR A 115 20.69 -17.00 -12.08
N ARG A 116 21.68 -16.95 -12.95
CA ARG A 116 22.75 -17.92 -13.00
C ARG A 116 24.06 -17.20 -12.75
N SER A 117 24.62 -17.48 -11.58
CA SER A 117 25.99 -17.34 -11.14
C SER A 117 26.86 -16.30 -11.84
N SER A 118 27.14 -15.22 -11.18
CA SER A 118 28.46 -14.67 -10.90
C SER A 118 28.34 -13.19 -10.54
N GLY A 119 28.97 -12.83 -9.41
CA GLY A 119 29.52 -11.53 -9.10
C GLY A 119 28.68 -10.29 -9.38
N PHE A 120 28.04 -9.78 -8.34
CA PHE A 120 27.61 -8.37 -8.32
C PHE A 120 28.85 -7.49 -8.44
N VAL A 121 28.98 -6.77 -9.54
CA VAL A 121 29.79 -5.56 -9.63
C VAL A 121 28.82 -4.44 -10.01
N LEU A 122 28.60 -3.54 -9.06
CA LEU A 122 28.04 -2.21 -9.28
C LEU A 122 29.12 -1.36 -9.90
N GLU A 123 29.07 -1.14 -11.21
CA GLU A 123 29.73 0.02 -11.83
C GLU A 123 29.05 0.32 -13.15
N GLY A 124 28.64 1.59 -13.30
CA GLY A 124 28.12 2.12 -14.54
C GLY A 124 29.22 2.21 -15.59
N TYR A 125 28.97 1.62 -16.74
CA TYR A 125 29.71 1.94 -17.95
C TYR A 125 28.78 2.00 -19.15
N GLU A 126 28.78 3.17 -19.78
CA GLU A 126 28.31 3.35 -21.16
C GLU A 126 29.16 2.51 -22.09
N THR A 127 28.60 1.48 -22.69
CA THR A 127 29.29 0.77 -23.77
C THR A 127 28.94 1.36 -25.12
N LYS A 128 29.92 2.02 -25.72
CA LYS A 128 29.97 2.37 -27.15
C LYS A 128 29.77 1.10 -27.97
N LYS A 129 28.79 1.14 -28.88
CA LYS A 129 28.60 0.13 -29.91
C LYS A 129 29.83 0.04 -30.80
N GLN A 130 30.60 -1.03 -30.65
CA GLN A 130 31.58 -1.43 -31.64
C GLN A 130 30.87 -2.29 -32.70
N ARG A 131 30.87 -1.81 -33.94
CA ARG A 131 30.41 -2.56 -35.09
C ARG A 131 31.42 -3.69 -35.37
N THR A 132 31.02 -4.93 -35.16
CA THR A 132 31.65 -6.08 -35.81
C THR A 132 30.71 -6.63 -36.87
N SER A 133 31.25 -6.71 -38.07
CA SER A 133 30.65 -7.21 -39.27
C SER A 133 30.32 -8.71 -39.19
N GLY A 134 29.15 -9.09 -39.71
CA GLY A 134 28.88 -10.41 -40.24
C GLY A 134 28.13 -11.38 -39.33
N SER A 135 26.82 -11.20 -39.24
CA SER A 135 25.90 -12.33 -39.05
C SER A 135 24.68 -12.07 -39.94
N ARG A 136 24.47 -13.00 -40.86
CA ARG A 136 23.29 -13.05 -41.72
C ARG A 136 22.04 -12.99 -40.86
N SER A 137 21.27 -11.92 -40.98
CA SER A 137 19.89 -11.87 -40.57
C SER A 137 19.11 -12.92 -41.40
N GLU A 138 18.83 -14.06 -40.82
CA GLU A 138 17.84 -14.99 -41.35
C GLU A 138 16.50 -14.24 -41.37
N THR A 139 16.08 -13.81 -42.53
CA THR A 139 14.76 -13.28 -42.79
C THR A 139 13.77 -14.43 -42.64
N ILE A 140 13.17 -14.58 -41.45
CA ILE A 140 12.10 -15.54 -41.17
C ILE A 140 11.02 -15.37 -42.24
N SER A 141 10.71 -16.46 -42.95
CA SER A 141 9.74 -16.45 -44.04
C SER A 141 8.34 -16.04 -43.56
N PRO A 142 7.47 -15.47 -44.39
CA PRO A 142 6.09 -15.15 -44.02
C PRO A 142 5.30 -16.35 -43.53
N VAL A 143 5.65 -17.55 -43.98
CA VAL A 143 5.05 -18.83 -43.58
C VAL A 143 5.50 -19.22 -42.16
N GLU A 144 6.79 -19.12 -41.84
CA GLU A 144 7.31 -19.34 -40.47
C GLU A 144 6.72 -18.36 -39.46
N LYS A 145 6.58 -17.06 -39.83
CA LYS A 145 5.89 -16.07 -39.01
C LYS A 145 4.42 -16.43 -38.77
N ALA A 146 3.73 -17.05 -39.71
CA ALA A 146 2.36 -17.50 -39.55
C ALA A 146 2.26 -18.73 -38.62
N PHE A 147 3.19 -19.70 -38.76
CA PHE A 147 3.28 -20.86 -37.84
C PHE A 147 3.65 -20.47 -36.41
N ASP A 148 4.56 -19.52 -36.26
CA ASP A 148 4.92 -19.00 -34.92
C ASP A 148 3.76 -18.24 -34.27
N ARG A 149 2.91 -17.59 -35.03
CA ARG A 149 1.71 -16.94 -34.51
C ARG A 149 0.70 -17.97 -33.99
N GLY A 150 0.47 -19.07 -34.71
CA GLY A 150 -0.41 -20.14 -34.25
C GLY A 150 0.09 -20.81 -32.94
N LYS A 151 1.39 -21.03 -32.81
CA LYS A 151 2.00 -21.57 -31.58
C LYS A 151 1.86 -20.60 -30.41
N ARG A 152 2.04 -19.30 -30.63
CA ARG A 152 1.82 -18.28 -29.61
C ARG A 152 0.36 -18.21 -29.17
N ASP A 153 -0.56 -18.24 -30.10
CA ASP A 153 -2.01 -18.23 -29.80
C ASP A 153 -2.40 -19.49 -29.02
N GLN A 154 -1.81 -20.65 -29.35
CA GLN A 154 -2.02 -21.88 -28.58
C GLN A 154 -1.45 -21.75 -27.16
N LEU A 155 -0.23 -21.23 -26.98
CA LEU A 155 0.38 -21.02 -25.66
C LEU A 155 -0.46 -20.04 -24.82
N HIS A 156 -0.94 -18.94 -25.42
CA HIS A 156 -1.84 -18.00 -24.72
C HIS A 156 -3.13 -18.69 -24.27
N ALA A 157 -3.70 -19.57 -25.09
CA ALA A 157 -4.89 -20.32 -24.72
C ALA A 157 -4.63 -21.31 -23.55
N GLU A 158 -3.46 -21.97 -23.53
CA GLU A 158 -3.08 -22.87 -22.42
C GLU A 158 -2.84 -22.10 -21.12
N ILE A 159 -2.17 -20.93 -21.18
CA ILE A 159 -2.01 -20.04 -20.03
C ILE A 159 -3.36 -19.55 -19.53
N ALA A 160 -4.23 -19.08 -20.40
CA ALA A 160 -5.58 -18.63 -20.04
C ALA A 160 -6.39 -19.75 -19.36
N ARG A 161 -6.34 -20.99 -19.89
CA ARG A 161 -6.98 -22.15 -19.26
C ARG A 161 -6.43 -22.45 -17.87
N MET A 162 -5.13 -22.32 -17.66
CA MET A 162 -4.50 -22.48 -16.34
C MET A 162 -5.07 -21.45 -15.35
N PHE A 163 -5.15 -20.17 -15.72
CA PHE A 163 -5.73 -19.14 -14.88
C PHE A 163 -7.20 -19.43 -14.56
N TYR A 164 -8.01 -19.69 -15.58
CA TYR A 164 -9.46 -19.88 -15.42
C TYR A 164 -9.81 -21.15 -14.65
N SER A 165 -9.18 -22.29 -15.00
CA SER A 165 -9.46 -23.56 -14.32
C SER A 165 -8.88 -23.64 -12.92
N GLY A 166 -7.79 -22.92 -12.66
CA GLY A 166 -7.14 -22.86 -11.34
C GLY A 166 -7.73 -21.81 -10.41
N GLY A 167 -8.64 -20.94 -10.90
CA GLY A 167 -9.12 -19.78 -10.15
C GLY A 167 -7.98 -18.86 -9.71
N VAL A 168 -6.96 -18.72 -10.59
CA VAL A 168 -5.78 -17.91 -10.29
C VAL A 168 -6.12 -16.44 -10.57
N PRO A 169 -5.89 -15.52 -9.64
CA PRO A 169 -6.20 -14.11 -9.84
C PRO A 169 -5.34 -13.50 -10.97
N PHE A 170 -5.91 -12.60 -11.75
CA PHE A 170 -5.24 -12.01 -12.91
C PHE A 170 -3.99 -11.21 -12.55
N ASN A 171 -3.92 -10.64 -11.35
CA ASN A 171 -2.72 -9.94 -10.88
C ASN A 171 -1.46 -10.83 -10.86
N LEU A 172 -1.58 -12.16 -10.81
CA LEU A 172 -0.42 -13.04 -10.97
C LEU A 172 0.33 -12.80 -12.28
N ALA A 173 -0.35 -12.33 -13.33
CA ALA A 173 0.30 -12.00 -14.61
C ALA A 173 1.30 -10.83 -14.47
N ARG A 174 1.21 -10.01 -13.40
CA ARG A 174 2.16 -8.94 -13.08
C ARG A 174 3.39 -9.46 -12.33
N ASN A 175 3.32 -10.67 -11.75
CA ASN A 175 4.43 -11.23 -11.01
C ASN A 175 5.68 -11.38 -11.90
N PRO A 176 6.85 -10.82 -11.52
CA PRO A 176 8.05 -10.85 -12.34
C PRO A 176 8.53 -12.27 -12.64
N TYR A 177 8.30 -13.21 -11.73
CA TYR A 177 8.69 -14.61 -11.91
C TYR A 177 7.77 -15.38 -12.87
N TYR A 178 6.51 -14.98 -12.98
CA TYR A 178 5.62 -15.46 -14.03
C TYR A 178 6.18 -15.10 -15.42
N VAL A 179 6.47 -13.82 -15.63
CA VAL A 179 6.99 -13.34 -16.91
C VAL A 179 8.35 -13.97 -17.23
N SER A 180 9.28 -13.97 -16.27
CA SER A 180 10.64 -14.49 -16.47
C SER A 180 10.66 -15.99 -16.74
N SER A 181 9.77 -16.79 -16.12
CA SER A 181 9.71 -18.24 -16.35
C SER A 181 9.33 -18.61 -17.77
N TYR A 182 8.29 -17.96 -18.32
CA TYR A 182 7.89 -18.18 -19.72
C TYR A 182 8.94 -17.68 -20.72
N GLN A 183 9.58 -16.55 -20.43
CA GLN A 183 10.65 -16.04 -21.28
C GLN A 183 11.89 -16.93 -21.25
N PHE A 184 12.25 -17.45 -20.08
CA PHE A 184 13.33 -18.41 -19.97
C PHE A 184 13.05 -19.66 -20.81
N ALA A 185 11.84 -20.22 -20.69
CA ALA A 185 11.43 -21.39 -21.47
C ALA A 185 11.41 -21.12 -22.99
N ALA A 186 10.97 -19.92 -23.41
CA ALA A 186 10.92 -19.52 -24.83
C ALA A 186 12.30 -19.27 -25.44
N ASN A 187 13.27 -18.79 -24.66
CA ASN A 187 14.62 -18.46 -25.14
C ASN A 187 15.64 -19.61 -24.98
N ASN A 188 15.27 -20.67 -24.27
CA ASN A 188 16.12 -21.83 -24.07
C ASN A 188 15.39 -23.09 -24.55
N PRO A 189 15.86 -23.76 -25.60
CA PRO A 189 15.23 -25.00 -26.09
C PRO A 189 15.43 -26.13 -25.09
N LEU A 190 14.42 -26.31 -24.24
CA LEU A 190 14.40 -27.34 -23.18
C LEU A 190 13.65 -28.58 -23.72
N SER A 191 14.28 -29.37 -24.56
CA SER A 191 13.67 -30.57 -25.13
C SER A 191 13.26 -31.55 -24.01
N GLY A 192 12.00 -31.99 -24.01
CA GLY A 192 11.47 -32.92 -23.02
C GLY A 192 11.25 -32.33 -21.62
N TYR A 193 11.30 -30.99 -21.47
CA TYR A 193 11.03 -30.36 -20.17
C TYR A 193 9.58 -30.60 -19.70
N ILE A 194 9.47 -31.06 -18.47
CA ILE A 194 8.19 -31.21 -17.76
C ILE A 194 8.19 -30.22 -16.60
N PRO A 195 7.15 -29.37 -16.46
CA PRO A 195 7.04 -28.46 -15.32
C PRO A 195 7.09 -29.20 -13.99
N PRO A 196 7.62 -28.58 -12.92
CA PRO A 196 7.75 -29.23 -11.62
C PRO A 196 6.38 -29.57 -11.04
N GLY A 197 6.22 -30.85 -10.67
CA GLY A 197 4.98 -31.35 -10.09
C GLY A 197 4.82 -30.95 -8.62
N TYR A 198 3.61 -31.19 -8.09
CA TYR A 198 3.19 -30.83 -6.73
C TYR A 198 4.20 -31.19 -5.63
N ASN A 199 4.72 -32.41 -5.63
CA ASN A 199 5.66 -32.84 -4.59
C ASN A 199 6.99 -32.09 -4.66
N LEU A 200 7.52 -31.88 -5.85
CA LEU A 200 8.78 -31.18 -6.05
C LEU A 200 8.68 -29.72 -5.60
N LEU A 201 7.59 -29.01 -5.98
CA LEU A 201 7.32 -27.64 -5.56
C LEU A 201 7.24 -27.49 -4.03
N ARG A 202 6.51 -28.41 -3.37
CA ARG A 202 6.26 -28.29 -1.92
C ARG A 202 7.41 -28.78 -1.03
N THR A 203 8.45 -29.36 -1.58
CA THR A 203 9.58 -29.94 -0.82
C THR A 203 10.91 -29.37 -1.29
N THR A 204 11.54 -30.02 -2.26
CA THR A 204 12.90 -29.72 -2.69
C THR A 204 13.07 -28.30 -3.19
N LEU A 205 12.19 -27.85 -4.10
CA LEU A 205 12.28 -26.50 -4.64
C LEU A 205 11.99 -25.44 -3.58
N LEU A 206 11.08 -25.71 -2.64
CA LEU A 206 10.80 -24.81 -1.52
C LEU A 206 12.06 -24.57 -0.67
N GLN A 207 12.79 -25.63 -0.31
CA GLN A 207 14.01 -25.51 0.49
C GLN A 207 15.16 -24.88 -0.30
N GLN A 208 15.29 -25.22 -1.58
CA GLN A 208 16.27 -24.58 -2.46
C GLN A 208 16.03 -23.08 -2.59
N GLU A 209 14.77 -22.67 -2.77
CA GLU A 209 14.45 -21.24 -2.88
C GLU A 209 14.61 -20.52 -1.54
N LYS A 210 14.27 -21.14 -0.41
CA LYS A 210 14.56 -20.57 0.91
C LYS A 210 16.06 -20.27 1.06
N THR A 211 16.93 -21.24 0.76
CA THR A 211 18.39 -21.06 0.79
C THR A 211 18.86 -19.98 -0.20
N ASN A 212 18.25 -19.93 -1.38
CA ASN A 212 18.56 -18.88 -2.36
C ASN A 212 18.20 -17.49 -1.82
N VAL A 213 17.02 -17.31 -1.23
CA VAL A 213 16.58 -16.05 -0.62
C VAL A 213 17.51 -15.67 0.54
N GLU A 214 17.88 -16.61 1.41
CA GLU A 214 18.85 -16.37 2.48
C GLU A 214 20.17 -15.82 1.93
N ARG A 215 20.67 -16.38 0.84
CA ARG A 215 21.88 -15.89 0.13
C ARG A 215 21.68 -14.50 -0.43
N LEU A 216 20.53 -14.21 -1.04
CA LEU A 216 20.21 -12.90 -1.61
C LEU A 216 20.07 -11.81 -0.54
N LEU A 217 19.75 -12.18 0.70
CA LEU A 217 19.65 -11.26 1.82
C LEU A 217 21.02 -10.89 2.43
N GLN A 218 22.09 -11.62 2.15
CA GLN A 218 23.42 -11.37 2.74
C GLN A 218 23.94 -9.94 2.53
N PRO A 219 23.80 -9.29 1.36
CA PRO A 219 24.22 -7.90 1.20
C PRO A 219 23.49 -6.93 2.13
N ILE A 220 22.20 -7.19 2.45
CA ILE A 220 21.43 -6.39 3.40
C ILE A 220 21.95 -6.62 4.81
N LYS A 221 22.14 -7.88 5.20
CA LYS A 221 22.68 -8.27 6.52
C LYS A 221 24.08 -7.68 6.75
N GLY A 222 24.91 -7.60 5.71
CA GLY A 222 26.24 -7.00 5.77
C GLY A 222 26.26 -5.53 6.17
N THR A 223 25.16 -4.79 5.99
CA THR A 223 25.06 -3.37 6.39
C THR A 223 24.58 -3.17 7.82
N TRP A 224 24.14 -4.21 8.52
CA TRP A 224 23.50 -4.11 9.83
C TRP A 224 24.41 -3.51 10.91
N ARG A 225 25.69 -3.80 10.88
CA ARG A 225 26.65 -3.28 11.86
C ARG A 225 26.79 -1.76 11.80
N GLU A 226 26.74 -1.21 10.59
CA GLU A 226 26.85 0.22 10.36
C GLU A 226 25.53 0.95 10.63
N LYS A 227 24.42 0.41 10.09
CA LYS A 227 23.11 1.06 10.11
C LYS A 227 22.30 0.78 11.38
N GLY A 228 22.65 -0.28 12.11
CA GLY A 228 21.81 -0.77 13.20
C GLY A 228 20.55 -1.47 12.70
N VAL A 229 19.94 -2.25 13.57
CA VAL A 229 18.73 -3.04 13.31
C VAL A 229 17.74 -2.85 14.46
N SER A 230 16.48 -2.63 14.14
CA SER A 230 15.36 -2.81 15.07
C SER A 230 14.83 -4.23 14.95
N ILE A 231 14.81 -4.98 16.05
CA ILE A 231 14.02 -6.22 16.12
C ILE A 231 12.57 -5.83 16.41
N VAL A 232 11.68 -6.27 15.54
CA VAL A 232 10.25 -5.99 15.67
C VAL A 232 9.50 -7.29 15.83
N SER A 233 8.58 -7.34 16.79
CA SER A 233 7.83 -8.55 17.10
C SER A 233 6.37 -8.22 17.38
N ASP A 234 5.49 -9.12 16.96
CA ASP A 234 4.07 -9.07 17.21
C ASP A 234 3.49 -10.48 17.38
N GLY A 235 2.40 -10.60 18.13
CA GLY A 235 1.71 -11.83 18.44
C GLY A 235 0.36 -11.92 17.75
N TRP A 236 0.03 -13.10 17.20
CA TRP A 236 -1.23 -13.34 16.49
C TRP A 236 -1.72 -14.79 16.68
N SER A 237 -2.98 -15.03 16.40
CA SER A 237 -3.56 -16.38 16.36
C SER A 237 -4.03 -16.71 14.95
N ASP A 238 -3.55 -17.82 14.41
CA ASP A 238 -3.91 -18.24 13.06
C ASP A 238 -5.34 -18.84 12.98
N SER A 239 -5.78 -19.18 11.75
CA SER A 239 -7.10 -19.76 11.49
C SER A 239 -7.37 -21.11 12.23
N GLN A 240 -6.34 -21.73 12.81
CA GLN A 240 -6.43 -22.92 13.65
C GLN A 240 -6.34 -22.57 15.14
N ARG A 241 -6.42 -21.27 15.50
CA ARG A 241 -6.26 -20.73 16.87
C ARG A 241 -4.90 -21.04 17.49
N ARG A 242 -3.84 -21.26 16.65
CA ARG A 242 -2.50 -21.43 17.17
C ARG A 242 -1.88 -20.07 17.45
N PRO A 243 -1.38 -19.85 18.67
CA PRO A 243 -0.71 -18.62 19.02
C PRO A 243 0.69 -18.58 18.39
N LEU A 244 0.93 -17.60 17.54
CA LEU A 244 2.20 -17.37 16.86
C LEU A 244 2.82 -16.05 17.34
N ILE A 245 4.15 -15.98 17.31
CA ILE A 245 4.92 -14.75 17.48
C ILE A 245 5.87 -14.65 16.29
N ASN A 246 5.81 -13.54 15.54
CA ASN A 246 6.75 -13.29 14.45
C ASN A 246 7.88 -12.34 14.87
N PHE A 247 8.98 -12.42 14.14
CA PHE A 247 10.14 -11.56 14.33
C PHE A 247 10.63 -11.04 12.99
N MET A 248 10.85 -9.73 12.93
CA MET A 248 11.40 -9.05 11.78
C MET A 248 12.63 -8.23 12.16
N ALA A 249 13.59 -8.14 11.25
CA ALA A 249 14.73 -7.25 11.33
C ALA A 249 14.48 -6.05 10.43
N VAL A 250 14.35 -4.86 11.00
CA VAL A 250 14.01 -3.64 10.26
C VAL A 250 15.19 -2.69 10.22
N THR A 251 15.50 -2.20 9.03
CA THR A 251 16.49 -1.18 8.75
C THR A 251 15.90 -0.17 7.75
N GLU A 252 16.65 0.87 7.38
CA GLU A 252 16.24 1.79 6.31
C GLU A 252 15.92 1.10 4.96
N GLY A 253 16.39 -0.14 4.79
CA GLY A 253 16.13 -0.94 3.59
C GLY A 253 14.79 -1.69 3.60
N GLY A 254 14.01 -1.54 4.66
CA GLY A 254 12.72 -2.19 4.86
C GLY A 254 12.78 -3.41 5.80
N PRO A 255 11.62 -3.99 6.11
CA PRO A 255 11.47 -5.10 7.04
C PRO A 255 11.84 -6.44 6.41
N MET A 256 12.79 -7.14 7.01
CA MET A 256 13.18 -8.51 6.68
C MET A 256 12.49 -9.48 7.64
N PHE A 257 11.69 -10.39 7.13
CA PHE A 257 11.12 -11.45 7.94
C PHE A 257 12.20 -12.47 8.35
N LEU A 258 12.33 -12.72 9.63
CA LEU A 258 13.28 -13.69 10.19
C LEU A 258 12.62 -15.04 10.40
N LYS A 259 11.63 -15.10 11.30
CA LYS A 259 10.92 -16.32 11.66
C LYS A 259 9.58 -16.05 12.34
N ALA A 260 8.72 -17.07 12.39
CA ALA A 260 7.56 -17.10 13.26
C ALA A 260 7.62 -18.33 14.14
N VAL A 261 7.31 -18.17 15.42
CA VAL A 261 7.38 -19.24 16.42
C VAL A 261 5.96 -19.63 16.82
N ASP A 262 5.66 -20.94 16.74
CA ASP A 262 4.42 -21.53 17.25
C ASP A 262 4.55 -21.71 18.76
N CYS A 263 3.73 -21.00 19.51
CA CYS A 263 3.72 -20.96 20.98
C CYS A 263 2.59 -21.82 21.59
N SER A 264 2.04 -22.77 20.82
CA SER A 264 0.89 -23.60 21.27
C SER A 264 1.17 -24.46 22.51
N GLY A 265 2.44 -24.76 22.79
CA GLY A 265 2.85 -25.55 23.94
C GLY A 265 3.26 -24.76 25.17
N ASP A 266 3.29 -23.41 25.07
CA ASP A 266 3.96 -22.57 26.05
C ASP A 266 3.04 -21.50 26.63
N THR A 267 3.30 -21.08 27.85
CA THR A 267 2.64 -19.91 28.44
C THR A 267 3.35 -18.64 28.00
N LYS A 268 2.67 -17.76 27.29
CA LYS A 268 3.23 -16.49 26.80
C LYS A 268 3.41 -15.47 27.93
N ASP A 269 4.25 -15.78 28.90
CA ASP A 269 4.62 -14.83 29.93
C ASP A 269 5.84 -13.97 29.50
N LYS A 270 6.22 -13.01 30.33
CA LYS A 270 7.34 -12.11 30.06
C LYS A 270 8.71 -12.83 29.95
N TYR A 271 8.88 -13.96 30.60
CA TYR A 271 10.15 -14.71 30.58
C TYR A 271 10.27 -15.48 29.28
N PHE A 272 9.22 -16.18 28.86
CA PHE A 272 9.16 -16.88 27.58
C PHE A 272 9.39 -15.92 26.40
N ILE A 273 8.72 -14.74 26.41
CA ILE A 273 8.91 -13.72 25.37
C ILE A 273 10.35 -13.18 25.39
N CYS A 274 10.92 -12.97 26.59
CA CYS A 274 12.31 -12.52 26.73
C CYS A 274 13.30 -13.53 26.16
N ASP A 275 13.11 -14.82 26.39
CA ASP A 275 13.98 -15.87 25.87
C ASP A 275 13.93 -15.92 24.33
N LEU A 276 12.74 -15.82 23.73
CA LEU A 276 12.59 -15.73 22.27
C LEU A 276 13.28 -14.49 21.68
N LEU A 277 13.11 -13.33 22.33
CA LEU A 277 13.76 -12.09 21.89
C LEU A 277 15.29 -12.20 22.01
N LYS A 278 15.80 -12.82 23.06
CA LYS A 278 17.23 -13.08 23.26
C LYS A 278 17.77 -13.95 22.13
N ASP A 279 17.10 -15.06 21.80
CA ASP A 279 17.52 -15.93 20.71
C ASP A 279 17.59 -15.19 19.37
N VAL A 280 16.63 -14.28 19.11
CA VAL A 280 16.64 -13.47 17.89
C VAL A 280 17.77 -12.42 17.91
N ILE A 281 18.04 -11.80 19.05
CA ILE A 281 19.15 -10.84 19.20
C ILE A 281 20.49 -11.54 18.94
N GLU A 282 20.67 -12.75 19.47
CA GLU A 282 21.90 -13.55 19.23
C GLU A 282 22.02 -13.97 17.76
N GLU A 283 20.91 -14.34 17.11
CA GLU A 283 20.87 -14.68 15.67
C GLU A 283 21.24 -13.51 14.77
N VAL A 284 20.75 -12.29 15.10
CA VAL A 284 21.02 -11.04 14.34
C VAL A 284 22.43 -10.51 14.64
N GLY A 285 22.99 -10.85 15.78
CA GLY A 285 24.22 -10.32 16.36
C GLY A 285 23.92 -9.15 17.28
N PRO A 286 24.25 -9.25 18.60
CA PRO A 286 23.94 -8.20 19.58
C PRO A 286 24.53 -6.83 19.21
N GLU A 287 25.67 -6.79 18.51
CA GLU A 287 26.31 -5.54 18.08
C GLU A 287 25.55 -4.79 16.98
N ASN A 288 24.66 -5.51 16.28
CA ASN A 288 23.84 -4.96 15.20
C ASN A 288 22.53 -4.36 15.71
N VAL A 289 21.99 -4.90 16.84
CA VAL A 289 20.68 -4.50 17.35
C VAL A 289 20.76 -3.17 18.08
N VAL A 290 19.86 -2.25 17.74
CA VAL A 290 19.67 -0.95 18.39
C VAL A 290 18.55 -0.99 19.39
N GLN A 291 17.41 -1.53 18.99
CA GLN A 291 16.18 -1.59 19.79
C GLN A 291 15.35 -2.83 19.49
N VAL A 292 14.45 -3.12 20.42
CA VAL A 292 13.37 -4.10 20.26
C VAL A 292 12.05 -3.34 20.35
N ILE A 293 11.17 -3.52 19.35
CA ILE A 293 9.85 -2.90 19.31
C ILE A 293 8.79 -4.00 19.42
N THR A 294 7.86 -3.83 20.36
CA THR A 294 6.70 -4.70 20.52
C THR A 294 5.44 -3.85 20.78
N ASP A 295 4.28 -4.49 20.81
CA ASP A 295 3.11 -3.88 21.42
C ASP A 295 3.38 -3.52 22.90
N ASN A 296 2.49 -2.71 23.48
CA ASN A 296 2.62 -2.29 24.88
C ASN A 296 1.84 -3.21 25.84
N ALA A 297 1.60 -4.47 25.47
CA ALA A 297 1.00 -5.46 26.35
C ALA A 297 1.91 -5.73 27.56
N LYS A 298 1.31 -6.00 28.73
CA LYS A 298 2.03 -6.16 29.99
C LYS A 298 3.19 -7.16 29.93
N ASN A 299 2.99 -8.29 29.25
CA ASN A 299 4.02 -9.32 29.09
C ASN A 299 5.13 -8.89 28.13
N CYS A 300 4.79 -8.21 27.03
CA CYS A 300 5.77 -7.66 26.10
C CYS A 300 6.60 -6.54 26.72
N ALA A 301 5.97 -5.62 27.44
CA ALA A 301 6.67 -4.59 28.20
C ALA A 301 7.60 -5.19 29.28
N GLY A 302 7.12 -6.22 30.01
CA GLY A 302 7.95 -6.92 30.99
C GLY A 302 9.15 -7.63 30.35
N ALA A 303 8.98 -8.27 29.21
CA ALA A 303 10.05 -8.90 28.45
C ALA A 303 11.06 -7.87 27.93
N GLY A 304 10.58 -6.74 27.41
CA GLY A 304 11.42 -5.64 26.97
C GLY A 304 12.34 -5.10 28.05
N LEU A 305 11.81 -4.90 29.29
CA LEU A 305 12.60 -4.47 30.43
C LEU A 305 13.65 -5.53 30.84
N LEU A 306 13.34 -6.82 30.71
CA LEU A 306 14.33 -7.89 30.96
C LEU A 306 15.45 -7.85 29.91
N ILE A 307 15.12 -7.63 28.64
CA ILE A 307 16.10 -7.45 27.54
C ILE A 307 17.00 -6.25 27.82
N GLU A 308 16.46 -5.12 28.28
CA GLU A 308 17.27 -3.95 28.66
C GLU A 308 18.24 -4.24 29.82
N GLY A 309 17.83 -5.12 30.75
CA GLY A 309 18.70 -5.57 31.84
C GLY A 309 19.83 -6.49 31.36
N LEU A 310 19.56 -7.37 30.40
CA LEU A 310 20.54 -8.29 29.81
C LEU A 310 21.51 -7.58 28.86
N TYR A 311 21.00 -6.60 28.09
CA TYR A 311 21.75 -5.84 27.09
C TYR A 311 21.64 -4.33 27.37
N PRO A 312 22.45 -3.76 28.27
CA PRO A 312 22.28 -2.36 28.73
C PRO A 312 22.33 -1.29 27.62
N ASN A 313 22.93 -1.59 26.48
CA ASN A 313 23.00 -0.71 25.33
C ASN A 313 21.88 -0.95 24.29
N LYS A 314 20.90 -1.81 24.59
CA LYS A 314 19.69 -2.00 23.79
C LYS A 314 18.51 -1.34 24.48
N SER A 315 17.58 -0.81 23.69
CA SER A 315 16.37 -0.21 24.22
C SER A 315 15.15 -1.03 23.84
N TRP A 316 14.22 -1.18 24.75
CA TRP A 316 12.88 -1.57 24.42
C TRP A 316 12.04 -0.33 24.10
N THR A 317 11.31 -0.34 23.01
CA THR A 317 10.49 0.78 22.55
C THR A 317 9.06 0.29 22.32
N PRO A 318 8.06 0.86 22.99
CA PRO A 318 6.66 0.56 22.68
C PRO A 318 6.29 1.00 21.27
N CYS A 319 5.43 0.25 20.60
CA CYS A 319 4.92 0.60 19.27
C CYS A 319 4.10 1.89 19.32
N VAL A 320 4.54 2.92 18.60
CA VAL A 320 3.87 4.23 18.54
C VAL A 320 2.49 4.10 17.89
N VAL A 321 2.37 3.33 16.81
CA VAL A 321 1.11 3.10 16.10
C VAL A 321 0.08 2.43 17.01
N HIS A 322 0.49 1.39 17.74
CA HIS A 322 -0.39 0.75 18.72
C HIS A 322 -0.84 1.73 19.83
N THR A 323 0.09 2.56 20.31
CA THR A 323 -0.20 3.58 21.33
C THR A 323 -1.19 4.63 20.83
N LEU A 324 -1.04 5.13 19.58
CA LEU A 324 -1.98 6.06 18.95
C LEU A 324 -3.35 5.42 18.72
N ASN A 325 -3.37 4.17 18.30
CA ASN A 325 -4.60 3.42 18.10
C ASN A 325 -5.39 3.26 19.41
N LEU A 326 -4.69 2.98 20.52
CA LEU A 326 -5.30 2.96 21.85
C LEU A 326 -5.77 4.35 22.33
N ALA A 327 -5.07 5.43 21.95
CA ALA A 327 -5.53 6.78 22.24
C ALA A 327 -6.85 7.08 21.51
N LEU A 328 -6.91 6.80 20.22
CA LEU A 328 -8.13 6.92 19.40
C LEU A 328 -9.28 6.07 19.96
N GLN A 329 -8.99 4.83 20.39
CA GLN A 329 -9.99 3.96 21.00
C GLN A 329 -10.54 4.54 22.32
N ASN A 330 -9.67 5.10 23.15
CA ASN A 330 -10.11 5.70 24.42
C ASN A 330 -11.00 6.94 24.22
N ILE A 331 -10.73 7.72 23.16
CA ILE A 331 -11.49 8.91 22.84
C ILE A 331 -12.81 8.54 22.14
N CYS A 332 -12.72 7.75 21.06
CA CYS A 332 -13.83 7.54 20.13
C CYS A 332 -14.68 6.29 20.43
N ALA A 333 -14.25 5.43 21.36
CA ALA A 333 -15.01 4.27 21.86
C ALA A 333 -14.87 4.17 23.38
N ALA A 334 -15.15 5.27 24.06
CA ALA A 334 -15.03 5.36 25.51
C ALA A 334 -15.95 4.35 26.22
N LYS A 335 -15.37 3.52 27.08
CA LYS A 335 -16.12 2.49 27.83
C LYS A 335 -16.87 3.11 29.00
N ASN A 336 -18.13 2.72 29.16
CA ASN A 336 -18.95 3.12 30.31
C ASN A 336 -18.60 2.22 31.53
N VAL A 337 -17.56 2.60 32.25
CA VAL A 337 -17.09 1.95 33.48
C VAL A 337 -16.78 3.02 34.53
N GLU A 338 -16.93 2.67 35.79
CA GLU A 338 -16.84 3.61 36.93
C GLU A 338 -15.57 4.46 36.94
N ASN A 339 -14.42 3.87 36.60
CA ASN A 339 -13.14 4.56 36.55
C ASN A 339 -12.91 5.38 35.27
N ASN A 340 -13.87 5.42 34.35
CA ASN A 340 -13.79 6.13 33.06
C ASN A 340 -15.00 7.05 32.79
N GLN A 341 -15.79 7.33 33.84
CA GLN A 341 -17.08 8.04 33.67
C GLN A 341 -16.92 9.41 33.01
N VAL A 342 -15.94 10.20 33.46
CA VAL A 342 -15.70 11.55 32.89
C VAL A 342 -15.38 11.47 31.39
N THR A 343 -14.55 10.53 30.98
CA THR A 343 -14.26 10.31 29.55
C THR A 343 -15.50 9.86 28.77
N TYR A 344 -16.29 8.97 29.37
CA TYR A 344 -17.52 8.50 28.73
C TYR A 344 -18.54 9.63 28.56
N ASP A 345 -18.73 10.46 29.57
CA ASP A 345 -19.69 11.58 29.51
C ASP A 345 -19.31 12.59 28.43
N GLU A 346 -18.02 12.90 28.25
CA GLU A 346 -17.53 13.84 27.26
C GLU A 346 -17.39 13.23 25.84
N CYS A 347 -17.16 11.93 25.70
CA CYS A 347 -16.80 11.31 24.41
C CYS A 347 -17.86 10.36 23.84
N SER A 348 -18.89 9.96 24.60
CA SER A 348 -19.86 8.91 24.17
C SER A 348 -20.62 9.24 22.90
N TRP A 349 -20.83 10.52 22.61
CA TRP A 349 -21.47 11.00 21.37
C TRP A 349 -20.72 10.53 20.11
N ILE A 350 -19.40 10.41 20.17
CA ILE A 350 -18.56 9.95 19.06
C ILE A 350 -18.87 8.49 18.73
N THR A 351 -19.03 7.65 19.78
CA THR A 351 -19.41 6.24 19.59
C THR A 351 -20.77 6.14 18.92
N ILE A 352 -21.74 6.97 19.30
CA ILE A 352 -23.10 6.98 18.70
C ILE A 352 -23.01 7.28 17.19
N ILE A 353 -22.21 8.27 16.79
CA ILE A 353 -22.02 8.60 15.37
C ILE A 353 -21.34 7.45 14.61
N ALA A 354 -20.30 6.84 15.19
CA ALA A 354 -19.61 5.71 14.57
C ALA A 354 -20.53 4.48 14.41
N ASP A 355 -21.38 4.22 15.40
CA ASP A 355 -22.40 3.16 15.37
C ASP A 355 -23.48 3.43 14.34
N ASP A 356 -23.95 4.69 14.22
CA ASP A 356 -24.90 5.10 13.19
C ASP A 356 -24.33 4.85 11.78
N VAL A 357 -23.07 5.22 11.54
CA VAL A 357 -22.40 5.01 10.24
C VAL A 357 -22.23 3.52 9.98
N SER A 358 -21.83 2.74 10.98
CA SER A 358 -21.69 1.28 10.87
C SER A 358 -23.05 0.63 10.58
N PHE A 359 -24.11 1.09 11.24
CA PHE A 359 -25.46 0.63 10.98
C PHE A 359 -25.90 0.92 9.55
N ILE A 360 -25.74 2.16 9.06
CA ILE A 360 -26.10 2.56 7.69
C ILE A 360 -25.32 1.71 6.67
N LYS A 361 -24.00 1.54 6.89
CA LYS A 361 -23.17 0.67 6.04
C LYS A 361 -23.73 -0.75 6.00
N ASN A 362 -23.92 -1.38 7.14
CA ASN A 362 -24.41 -2.75 7.23
C ASN A 362 -25.82 -2.88 6.63
N TYR A 363 -26.70 -1.90 6.84
CA TYR A 363 -28.03 -1.86 6.26
C TYR A 363 -28.00 -1.86 4.74
N ILE A 364 -27.06 -1.14 4.12
CA ILE A 364 -26.89 -1.10 2.65
C ILE A 364 -26.23 -2.39 2.16
N MET A 365 -25.15 -2.82 2.77
CA MET A 365 -24.28 -3.89 2.28
C MET A 365 -24.91 -5.28 2.43
N ASN A 366 -25.69 -5.52 3.49
CA ASN A 366 -26.23 -6.87 3.80
C ASN A 366 -27.53 -7.19 3.04
N HIS A 367 -27.90 -6.41 2.03
CA HIS A 367 -29.08 -6.69 1.24
C HIS A 367 -28.85 -6.37 -0.24
N SER A 368 -28.97 -7.39 -1.10
CA SER A 368 -28.63 -7.30 -2.54
C SER A 368 -29.35 -6.16 -3.27
N MET A 369 -30.62 -5.89 -2.93
CA MET A 369 -31.40 -4.84 -3.60
C MET A 369 -30.96 -3.43 -3.14
N ARG A 370 -30.66 -3.25 -1.85
CA ARG A 370 -30.13 -1.98 -1.32
C ARG A 370 -28.75 -1.69 -1.88
N LEU A 371 -27.93 -2.71 -1.94
CA LEU A 371 -26.60 -2.62 -2.56
C LEU A 371 -26.68 -2.30 -4.07
N ALA A 372 -27.65 -2.89 -4.78
CA ALA A 372 -27.89 -2.57 -6.20
C ALA A 372 -28.32 -1.11 -6.38
N ILE A 373 -29.20 -0.60 -5.50
CA ILE A 373 -29.58 0.82 -5.52
C ILE A 373 -28.36 1.70 -5.22
N PHE A 374 -27.57 1.37 -4.20
CA PHE A 374 -26.36 2.09 -3.85
C PHE A 374 -25.38 2.17 -5.04
N ASN A 375 -25.11 1.06 -5.70
CA ASN A 375 -24.19 1.00 -6.84
C ASN A 375 -24.63 1.83 -8.06
N ASP A 376 -25.92 2.18 -8.18
CA ASP A 376 -26.41 3.08 -9.24
C ASP A 376 -26.03 4.56 -9.01
N PHE A 377 -25.83 4.96 -7.75
CA PHE A 377 -25.54 6.34 -7.37
C PHE A 377 -24.09 6.58 -6.96
N VAL A 378 -23.37 5.51 -6.59
CA VAL A 378 -22.06 5.59 -5.95
C VAL A 378 -21.06 4.73 -6.68
N PRO A 379 -20.02 5.32 -7.29
CA PRO A 379 -18.98 4.56 -7.98
C PRO A 379 -18.00 3.87 -7.01
N LEU A 380 -17.96 4.31 -5.73
CA LEU A 380 -17.02 3.83 -4.73
C LEU A 380 -17.72 2.90 -3.73
N LYS A 381 -17.07 1.78 -3.37
CA LYS A 381 -17.60 0.83 -2.38
C LYS A 381 -17.57 1.40 -0.96
N LEU A 382 -18.55 1.02 -0.15
CA LEU A 382 -18.51 1.23 1.30
C LEU A 382 -17.46 0.29 1.90
N LEU A 383 -16.63 0.84 2.81
CA LEU A 383 -15.56 0.07 3.44
C LEU A 383 -16.06 -0.68 4.67
N SER A 384 -15.67 -1.94 4.81
CA SER A 384 -15.81 -2.69 6.06
C SER A 384 -14.71 -2.26 7.03
N VAL A 385 -15.03 -2.18 8.31
CA VAL A 385 -14.09 -1.81 9.38
C VAL A 385 -13.58 -3.09 10.02
N ALA A 386 -12.27 -3.25 10.11
CA ALA A 386 -11.68 -4.28 10.93
C ALA A 386 -11.90 -3.95 12.41
N SER A 387 -12.45 -4.89 13.18
CA SER A 387 -12.82 -4.68 14.59
C SER A 387 -11.62 -4.41 15.52
N THR A 388 -10.40 -4.73 15.07
CA THR A 388 -9.18 -4.67 15.87
C THR A 388 -8.41 -3.36 15.78
N ARG A 389 -8.68 -2.50 14.77
CA ARG A 389 -7.94 -1.24 14.56
C ARG A 389 -8.89 -0.04 14.50
N PHE A 390 -8.77 0.85 15.49
CA PHE A 390 -9.64 2.03 15.57
C PHE A 390 -9.42 3.03 14.43
N ALA A 391 -8.23 3.10 13.86
CA ALA A 391 -7.95 3.87 12.65
C ALA A 391 -8.91 3.52 11.49
N SER A 392 -9.41 2.29 11.43
CA SER A 392 -10.40 1.85 10.42
C SER A 392 -11.76 2.56 10.55
N VAL A 393 -12.15 2.99 11.77
CA VAL A 393 -13.35 3.82 11.98
C VAL A 393 -13.17 5.19 11.33
N MET A 394 -11.99 5.79 11.45
CA MET A 394 -11.68 7.08 10.83
C MET A 394 -11.73 6.99 9.30
N VAL A 395 -11.19 5.91 8.74
CA VAL A 395 -11.26 5.63 7.29
C VAL A 395 -12.70 5.46 6.84
N MET A 396 -13.52 4.76 7.63
CA MET A 396 -14.96 4.61 7.37
C MET A 396 -15.68 5.97 7.37
N LEU A 397 -15.45 6.81 8.38
CA LEU A 397 -16.05 8.14 8.46
C LEU A 397 -15.60 9.03 7.30
N LYS A 398 -14.30 9.03 6.94
CA LYS A 398 -13.78 9.72 5.76
C LYS A 398 -14.47 9.25 4.48
N ARG A 399 -14.65 7.94 4.32
CA ARG A 399 -15.36 7.37 3.16
C ARG A 399 -16.82 7.83 3.13
N PHE A 400 -17.51 7.80 4.25
CA PHE A 400 -18.89 8.29 4.33
C PHE A 400 -18.99 9.77 3.95
N LYS A 401 -18.09 10.60 4.45
CA LYS A 401 -18.04 12.04 4.09
C LYS A 401 -17.87 12.24 2.58
N LEU A 402 -16.96 11.49 1.94
CA LEU A 402 -16.78 11.54 0.47
C LEU A 402 -18.04 11.15 -0.29
N LEU A 403 -18.87 10.28 0.29
CA LEU A 403 -20.09 9.78 -0.33
C LEU A 403 -21.35 10.59 0.07
N LYS A 404 -21.24 11.66 0.89
CA LYS A 404 -22.38 12.45 1.41
C LYS A 404 -23.38 12.78 0.32
N THR A 405 -22.99 13.45 -0.74
CA THR A 405 -23.88 13.89 -1.83
C THR A 405 -24.53 12.72 -2.55
N SER A 406 -23.77 11.67 -2.80
CA SER A 406 -24.29 10.46 -3.46
C SER A 406 -25.29 9.72 -2.59
N LEU A 407 -25.02 9.58 -1.29
CA LEU A 407 -25.95 8.98 -0.33
C LEU A 407 -27.22 9.80 -0.18
N GLN A 408 -27.13 11.12 -0.08
CA GLN A 408 -28.27 12.04 -0.04
C GLN A 408 -29.12 11.91 -1.30
N THR A 409 -28.49 11.90 -2.49
CA THR A 409 -29.18 11.70 -3.77
C THR A 409 -29.88 10.34 -3.83
N MET A 410 -29.24 9.28 -3.35
CA MET A 410 -29.78 7.94 -3.31
C MET A 410 -31.07 7.86 -2.47
N VAL A 411 -31.06 8.37 -1.24
CA VAL A 411 -32.21 8.24 -0.31
C VAL A 411 -33.42 9.11 -0.67
N ILE A 412 -33.25 10.14 -1.52
CA ILE A 412 -34.37 10.92 -2.07
C ILE A 412 -34.86 10.41 -3.41
N SER A 413 -34.16 9.48 -4.04
CA SER A 413 -34.48 8.97 -5.38
C SER A 413 -35.81 8.23 -5.42
N PRO A 414 -36.52 8.25 -6.57
CA PRO A 414 -37.74 7.45 -6.77
C PRO A 414 -37.47 5.96 -6.54
N ARG A 415 -36.29 5.45 -6.89
CA ARG A 415 -35.91 4.04 -6.75
C ARG A 415 -35.82 3.60 -5.29
N TRP A 416 -35.24 4.43 -4.42
CA TRP A 416 -35.24 4.20 -2.97
C TRP A 416 -36.65 4.25 -2.38
N ASN A 417 -37.44 5.26 -2.76
CA ASN A 417 -38.78 5.44 -2.21
C ASN A 417 -39.83 4.40 -2.70
N SER A 418 -39.61 3.79 -3.88
CA SER A 418 -40.49 2.75 -4.42
C SER A 418 -40.08 1.34 -4.01
N TYR A 419 -38.92 1.14 -3.45
CA TYR A 419 -38.45 -0.14 -2.96
C TYR A 419 -39.31 -0.55 -1.75
N ARG A 420 -39.91 -1.74 -1.82
CA ARG A 420 -40.63 -2.33 -0.70
C ARG A 420 -39.63 -2.83 0.33
N GLU A 421 -39.53 -2.14 1.44
CA GLU A 421 -38.66 -2.48 2.56
C GLU A 421 -39.44 -3.30 3.59
N ASP A 422 -38.86 -4.43 4.04
CA ASP A 422 -39.48 -5.27 5.08
C ASP A 422 -39.40 -4.59 6.46
N ASP A 423 -38.35 -3.78 6.69
CA ASP A 423 -38.15 -2.99 7.92
C ASP A 423 -38.19 -1.49 7.61
N THR A 424 -39.42 -0.96 7.60
CA THR A 424 -39.66 0.46 7.32
C THR A 424 -39.03 1.40 8.35
N GLY A 425 -38.86 0.92 9.61
CA GLY A 425 -38.21 1.70 10.67
C GLY A 425 -36.74 1.94 10.39
N LYS A 426 -36.00 0.91 9.98
CA LYS A 426 -34.60 1.03 9.58
C LYS A 426 -34.42 1.89 8.34
N ALA A 427 -35.26 1.72 7.32
CA ALA A 427 -35.24 2.54 6.11
C ALA A 427 -35.44 4.02 6.42
N LYS A 428 -36.40 4.32 7.31
CA LYS A 428 -36.68 5.68 7.79
C LYS A 428 -35.47 6.26 8.53
N PHE A 429 -34.90 5.50 9.48
CA PHE A 429 -33.69 5.91 10.22
C PHE A 429 -32.53 6.26 9.27
N VAL A 430 -32.22 5.40 8.30
CA VAL A 430 -31.15 5.66 7.32
C VAL A 430 -31.42 6.92 6.54
N LYS A 431 -32.66 7.12 6.06
CA LYS A 431 -33.03 8.31 5.31
C LYS A 431 -32.92 9.59 6.16
N GLU A 432 -33.41 9.55 7.39
CA GLU A 432 -33.37 10.69 8.32
C GLU A 432 -31.92 11.08 8.65
N LYS A 433 -31.07 10.11 9.01
CA LYS A 433 -29.65 10.36 9.31
C LYS A 433 -28.85 10.90 8.11
N VAL A 434 -29.04 10.31 6.93
CA VAL A 434 -28.32 10.73 5.70
C VAL A 434 -28.73 12.15 5.27
N LEU A 435 -29.95 12.60 5.60
CA LEU A 435 -30.43 13.94 5.28
C LEU A 435 -30.22 14.95 6.42
N ASP A 436 -29.72 14.54 7.57
CA ASP A 436 -29.47 15.39 8.73
C ASP A 436 -28.11 16.11 8.62
N ASP A 437 -28.13 17.39 8.35
CA ASP A 437 -26.90 18.20 8.23
C ASP A 437 -26.14 18.28 9.56
N ILE A 438 -26.82 18.30 10.71
CA ILE A 438 -26.17 18.34 12.03
C ILE A 438 -25.34 17.06 12.24
N TRP A 439 -25.90 15.89 11.87
CA TRP A 439 -25.18 14.64 11.93
C TRP A 439 -23.92 14.61 11.03
N TRP A 440 -23.97 15.24 9.86
CA TRP A 440 -22.79 15.39 9.01
C TRP A 440 -21.76 16.37 9.59
N ASP A 441 -22.21 17.44 10.23
CA ASP A 441 -21.31 18.39 10.92
C ASP A 441 -20.58 17.71 12.09
N GLU A 442 -21.25 16.81 12.83
CA GLU A 442 -20.63 15.99 13.87
C GLU A 442 -19.56 15.03 13.29
N ILE A 443 -19.83 14.38 12.15
CA ILE A 443 -18.81 13.57 11.44
C ILE A 443 -17.61 14.46 11.05
N ASP A 444 -17.85 15.65 10.53
CA ASP A 444 -16.80 16.58 10.14
C ASP A 444 -15.97 17.05 11.34
N TYR A 445 -16.63 17.25 12.48
CA TYR A 445 -15.94 17.60 13.71
C TYR A 445 -15.07 16.46 14.22
N ILE A 446 -15.57 15.21 14.26
CA ILE A 446 -14.77 14.04 14.62
C ILE A 446 -13.53 13.96 13.72
N LEU A 447 -13.71 14.05 12.41
CA LEU A 447 -12.61 13.99 11.45
C LEU A 447 -11.62 15.12 11.62
N SER A 448 -12.06 16.33 11.98
CA SER A 448 -11.18 17.50 12.11
C SER A 448 -10.20 17.37 13.26
N PHE A 449 -10.65 16.98 14.47
CA PHE A 449 -9.76 16.88 15.61
C PHE A 449 -8.98 15.54 15.68
N THR A 450 -9.47 14.49 15.02
CA THR A 450 -8.77 13.19 14.96
C THR A 450 -7.78 13.12 13.80
N SER A 451 -7.90 13.98 12.77
CA SER A 451 -6.98 14.00 11.62
C SER A 451 -5.51 14.10 12.02
N PRO A 452 -5.08 15.00 12.95
CA PRO A 452 -3.68 15.07 13.36
C PRO A 452 -3.14 13.76 13.96
N MET A 453 -3.99 13.03 14.70
CA MET A 453 -3.63 11.73 15.27
C MET A 453 -3.49 10.67 14.17
N TYR A 454 -4.41 10.68 13.21
CA TYR A 454 -4.40 9.78 12.07
C TYR A 454 -3.21 10.05 11.14
N ASP A 455 -2.86 11.31 10.90
CA ASP A 455 -1.72 11.70 10.06
C ASP A 455 -0.39 11.23 10.69
N MET A 456 -0.22 11.40 12.02
CA MET A 456 0.93 10.87 12.75
C MET A 456 0.97 9.34 12.69
N LEU A 457 -0.19 8.67 12.89
CA LEU A 457 -0.29 7.22 12.79
C LEU A 457 0.18 6.74 11.41
N ARG A 458 -0.29 7.37 10.34
CA ARG A 458 0.12 7.03 8.96
C ARG A 458 1.62 7.14 8.74
N ILE A 459 2.25 8.22 9.24
CA ILE A 459 3.70 8.40 9.10
C ILE A 459 4.47 7.29 9.83
N CYS A 460 4.03 6.95 11.06
CA CYS A 460 4.68 5.93 11.88
C CYS A 460 4.37 4.50 11.42
N ASP A 461 3.28 4.27 10.69
CA ASP A 461 2.87 2.95 10.19
C ASP A 461 3.60 2.54 8.90
N THR A 462 4.43 3.40 8.35
CA THR A 462 5.27 3.10 7.19
C THR A 462 6.56 2.38 7.58
N ASP A 463 7.23 1.79 6.58
CA ASP A 463 8.58 1.21 6.75
C ASP A 463 9.70 2.28 6.76
N LYS A 464 9.33 3.57 6.79
CA LYS A 464 10.27 4.69 6.78
C LYS A 464 10.84 4.96 8.17
N PRO A 465 12.08 5.44 8.27
CA PRO A 465 12.65 5.89 9.53
C PRO A 465 11.84 7.04 10.15
N CYS A 466 11.37 6.85 11.38
CA CYS A 466 10.55 7.86 12.06
C CYS A 466 10.87 8.02 13.56
N LEU A 467 11.76 7.20 14.14
CA LEU A 467 12.09 7.26 15.57
C LEU A 467 12.46 8.68 16.03
N HIS A 468 13.25 9.40 15.25
CA HIS A 468 13.71 10.75 15.52
C HIS A 468 12.65 11.85 15.34
N LEU A 469 11.49 11.50 14.78
CA LEU A 469 10.38 12.40 14.52
C LEU A 469 9.28 12.32 15.57
N VAL A 470 9.19 11.19 16.31
CA VAL A 470 8.06 10.87 17.19
C VAL A 470 7.79 11.96 18.21
N TYR A 471 8.85 12.52 18.84
CA TYR A 471 8.69 13.55 19.86
C TYR A 471 8.02 14.80 19.30
N ASP A 472 8.57 15.38 18.24
CA ASP A 472 8.04 16.57 17.55
C ASP A 472 6.64 16.34 16.96
N MET A 473 6.41 15.17 16.34
CA MET A 473 5.10 14.81 15.80
C MET A 473 4.03 14.71 16.89
N TRP A 474 4.37 14.16 18.07
CA TRP A 474 3.42 14.02 19.18
C TRP A 474 3.02 15.38 19.73
N ASP A 475 3.99 16.25 19.94
CA ASP A 475 3.79 17.61 20.43
C ASP A 475 2.95 18.43 19.45
N THR A 476 3.35 18.44 18.17
CA THR A 476 2.61 19.09 17.08
C THR A 476 1.19 18.54 16.92
N MET A 477 1.00 17.24 17.10
CA MET A 477 -0.32 16.60 17.06
C MET A 477 -1.23 17.13 18.16
N ILE A 478 -0.76 17.22 19.40
CA ILE A 478 -1.54 17.76 20.52
C ILE A 478 -1.96 19.22 20.25
N GLU A 479 -1.04 20.06 19.76
CA GLU A 479 -1.34 21.45 19.39
C GLU A 479 -2.43 21.53 18.31
N LYS A 480 -2.33 20.71 17.24
CA LYS A 480 -3.32 20.68 16.17
C LYS A 480 -4.70 20.17 16.65
N VAL A 481 -4.72 19.18 17.52
CA VAL A 481 -5.96 18.67 18.15
C VAL A 481 -6.62 19.80 18.94
N LYS A 482 -5.86 20.55 19.75
CA LYS A 482 -6.35 21.72 20.48
C LYS A 482 -6.99 22.75 19.54
N VAL A 483 -6.27 23.12 18.49
CA VAL A 483 -6.75 24.13 17.53
C VAL A 483 -8.06 23.68 16.86
N ALA A 484 -8.19 22.40 16.50
CA ALA A 484 -9.38 21.86 15.87
C ALA A 484 -10.59 21.91 16.83
N ILE A 485 -10.42 21.48 18.08
CA ILE A 485 -11.48 21.49 19.11
C ILE A 485 -11.91 22.92 19.41
N TYR A 486 -10.97 23.83 19.70
CA TYR A 486 -11.26 25.20 20.05
C TYR A 486 -11.94 25.97 18.91
N ARG A 487 -11.56 25.70 17.66
CA ARG A 487 -12.21 26.26 16.47
C ARG A 487 -13.69 25.85 16.40
N HIS A 488 -13.98 24.58 16.62
CA HIS A 488 -15.34 24.06 16.57
C HIS A 488 -16.20 24.64 17.70
N GLU A 489 -15.65 24.72 18.92
CA GLU A 489 -16.33 25.26 20.08
C GLU A 489 -16.41 26.80 20.08
N GLY A 490 -15.79 27.49 19.11
CA GLY A 490 -15.74 28.97 19.07
C GLY A 490 -14.95 29.58 20.22
N LYS A 491 -14.02 28.84 20.81
CA LYS A 491 -13.20 29.25 21.96
C LYS A 491 -11.87 29.86 21.55
N ARG A 492 -11.34 30.78 22.40
CA ARG A 492 -9.99 31.31 22.26
C ARG A 492 -9.00 30.36 22.91
N HIS A 493 -7.72 30.50 22.60
CA HIS A 493 -6.65 29.66 23.13
C HIS A 493 -6.55 29.66 24.67
N GLU A 494 -7.01 30.73 25.32
CA GLU A 494 -6.97 30.96 26.77
C GLU A 494 -8.22 30.42 27.49
N ASP A 495 -9.28 30.07 26.75
CA ASP A 495 -10.52 29.56 27.32
C ASP A 495 -10.34 28.09 27.75
N SER A 496 -11.15 27.60 28.68
CA SER A 496 -11.17 26.19 29.05
C SER A 496 -12.17 25.40 28.19
N SER A 497 -11.82 24.15 27.85
CA SER A 497 -12.69 23.19 27.18
C SER A 497 -12.61 21.84 27.93
N THR A 498 -13.73 21.43 28.52
CA THR A 498 -13.81 20.14 29.23
C THR A 498 -13.51 18.97 28.30
N PHE A 499 -14.04 19.00 27.08
CA PHE A 499 -13.75 17.99 26.07
C PHE A 499 -12.26 17.94 25.71
N TYR A 500 -11.63 19.11 25.45
CA TYR A 500 -10.18 19.13 25.18
C TYR A 500 -9.36 18.66 26.38
N GLU A 501 -9.72 19.02 27.61
CA GLU A 501 -9.00 18.57 28.81
C GLU A 501 -9.01 17.05 28.95
N VAL A 502 -10.14 16.39 28.64
CA VAL A 502 -10.25 14.93 28.62
C VAL A 502 -9.39 14.32 27.51
N VAL A 503 -9.48 14.84 26.28
CA VAL A 503 -8.67 14.39 25.15
C VAL A 503 -7.19 14.58 25.45
N TYR A 504 -6.79 15.73 25.96
CA TYR A 504 -5.42 16.04 26.35
C TYR A 504 -4.87 15.09 27.41
N ALA A 505 -5.66 14.81 28.45
CA ALA A 505 -5.28 13.87 29.51
C ALA A 505 -5.01 12.46 28.94
N ILE A 506 -5.84 11.99 28.01
CA ILE A 506 -5.64 10.71 27.32
C ILE A 506 -4.34 10.73 26.50
N LEU A 507 -4.10 11.78 25.73
CA LEU A 507 -2.91 11.89 24.89
C LEU A 507 -1.62 11.95 25.74
N VAL A 508 -1.62 12.69 26.84
CA VAL A 508 -0.48 12.76 27.77
C VAL A 508 -0.24 11.42 28.48
N ASP A 509 -1.29 10.73 28.94
CA ASP A 509 -1.14 9.40 29.54
C ASP A 509 -0.51 8.40 28.54
N ARG A 510 -0.95 8.43 27.28
CA ARG A 510 -0.39 7.60 26.21
C ARG A 510 1.05 7.99 25.88
N TRP A 511 1.36 9.27 25.85
CA TRP A 511 2.73 9.76 25.70
C TRP A 511 3.67 9.24 26.77
N ASN A 512 3.28 9.38 28.04
CA ASN A 512 4.08 8.93 29.18
C ASN A 512 4.37 7.42 29.14
N LYS A 513 3.47 6.62 28.54
CA LYS A 513 3.66 5.18 28.34
C LYS A 513 4.48 4.83 27.11
N ASN A 514 4.62 5.75 26.16
CA ASN A 514 5.31 5.54 24.88
C ASN A 514 6.70 6.15 24.86
N ASN A 515 6.90 7.32 25.48
CA ASN A 515 8.17 8.03 25.42
C ASN A 515 9.27 7.24 26.13
N THR A 516 10.41 7.07 25.46
CA THR A 516 11.59 6.39 25.99
C THR A 516 12.83 7.27 25.87
N PRO A 517 13.90 7.01 26.65
CA PRO A 517 15.18 7.71 26.47
C PRO A 517 15.71 7.67 25.04
N LEU A 518 15.40 6.61 24.30
CA LEU A 518 15.84 6.46 22.91
C LEU A 518 15.16 7.46 21.97
N HIS A 519 13.85 7.71 22.13
CA HIS A 519 13.13 8.75 21.37
C HIS A 519 13.76 10.13 21.61
N CYS A 520 14.04 10.46 22.87
CA CYS A 520 14.63 11.74 23.22
C CYS A 520 16.06 11.90 22.67
N LEU A 521 16.87 10.83 22.67
CA LEU A 521 18.19 10.86 22.06
C LEU A 521 18.10 11.01 20.55
N ALA A 522 17.26 10.22 19.87
CA ALA A 522 17.07 10.30 18.44
C ALA A 522 16.56 11.70 17.99
N HIS A 523 15.57 12.25 18.71
CA HIS A 523 15.11 13.61 18.53
C HIS A 523 16.23 14.64 18.69
N SER A 524 17.07 14.50 19.73
CA SER A 524 18.21 15.42 19.97
C SER A 524 19.30 15.35 18.90
N LEU A 525 19.36 14.28 18.11
CA LEU A 525 20.35 14.10 17.04
C LEU A 525 19.85 14.55 15.67
N ASN A 526 18.58 14.94 15.55
CA ASN A 526 18.05 15.48 14.31
C ASN A 526 18.47 16.96 14.16
N PRO A 527 19.30 17.31 13.13
CA PRO A 527 19.77 18.68 12.95
C PRO A 527 18.66 19.69 12.72
N ARG A 528 17.53 19.28 12.13
CA ARG A 528 16.39 20.13 11.83
C ARG A 528 15.88 20.92 13.05
N TYR A 529 15.88 20.29 14.23
CA TYR A 529 15.35 20.89 15.47
C TYR A 529 16.29 21.96 16.07
N TYR A 530 17.39 22.26 15.42
CA TYR A 530 18.30 23.36 15.77
C TYR A 530 18.35 24.44 14.67
N SER A 531 17.56 24.31 13.62
CA SER A 531 17.44 25.32 12.54
C SER A 531 16.54 26.45 12.96
N ASP A 532 16.81 27.63 12.44
CA ASP A 532 16.02 28.82 12.72
C ASP A 532 14.65 28.71 12.07
N GLU A 533 14.55 28.08 10.91
CA GLU A 533 13.29 27.81 10.20
C GLU A 533 12.33 26.99 11.07
N TRP A 534 12.78 25.85 11.63
CA TRP A 534 11.93 25.04 12.50
C TRP A 534 11.54 25.78 13.78
N LEU A 535 12.44 26.53 14.40
CA LEU A 535 12.17 27.28 15.62
C LEU A 535 11.11 28.36 15.42
N HIS A 536 10.99 28.92 14.21
CA HIS A 536 9.99 29.94 13.87
C HIS A 536 8.63 29.36 13.43
N GLU A 537 8.52 28.05 13.20
CA GLU A 537 7.24 27.42 12.82
C GLU A 537 6.19 27.45 13.97
N GLY A 538 6.59 27.65 15.23
CA GLY A 538 5.68 27.74 16.36
C GLY A 538 6.30 28.44 17.57
N PRO A 539 5.49 29.18 18.36
CA PRO A 539 6.00 29.98 19.49
C PRO A 539 6.49 29.13 20.68
N SER A 540 6.04 27.90 20.78
CA SER A 540 6.40 26.95 21.85
C SER A 540 7.66 26.12 21.55
N ARG A 541 8.20 26.20 20.33
CA ARG A 541 9.33 25.38 19.93
C ARG A 541 10.65 25.81 20.57
N VAL A 542 11.30 24.86 21.19
CA VAL A 542 12.62 25.04 21.80
C VAL A 542 13.57 23.96 21.29
N PRO A 543 14.86 24.31 21.07
CA PRO A 543 15.80 23.30 20.60
C PRO A 543 15.99 22.20 21.66
N PRO A 544 16.20 20.94 21.27
CA PRO A 544 16.21 19.77 22.18
C PRO A 544 17.17 19.86 23.39
N HIS A 545 18.26 20.64 23.27
CA HIS A 545 19.20 20.84 24.39
C HIS A 545 18.67 21.77 25.48
N LYS A 546 17.64 22.58 25.20
CA LYS A 546 16.98 23.49 26.15
C LYS A 546 15.74 22.88 26.78
N ASP A 547 15.18 21.81 26.17
CA ASP A 547 14.09 21.06 26.76
C ASP A 547 14.59 20.18 27.92
N VAL A 548 13.96 20.35 29.09
CA VAL A 548 14.41 19.68 30.34
C VAL A 548 14.12 18.17 30.30
N GLU A 549 12.99 17.76 29.74
CA GLU A 549 12.62 16.35 29.58
C GLU A 549 13.57 15.65 28.62
N VAL A 550 13.69 16.20 27.40
CA VAL A 550 14.56 15.66 26.36
C VAL A 550 16.01 15.59 26.84
N ALA A 551 16.52 16.63 27.50
CA ALA A 551 17.88 16.66 28.00
C ALA A 551 18.13 15.59 29.07
N ARG A 552 17.19 15.40 30.02
CA ARG A 552 17.27 14.39 31.06
C ARG A 552 17.29 12.97 30.50
N GLU A 553 16.35 12.67 29.62
CA GLU A 553 16.20 11.33 29.02
C GLU A 553 17.35 11.01 28.05
N ARG A 554 17.80 11.99 27.24
CA ARG A 554 19.02 11.88 26.44
C ARG A 554 20.21 11.46 27.28
N MET A 555 20.41 12.10 28.45
CA MET A 555 21.56 11.79 29.30
C MET A 555 21.49 10.36 29.88
N LYS A 556 20.29 9.82 30.14
CA LYS A 556 20.12 8.41 30.52
C LYS A 556 20.58 7.50 29.37
N CYS A 557 20.16 7.80 28.15
CA CYS A 557 20.53 7.02 26.98
C CYS A 557 22.03 7.11 26.66
N MET A 558 22.63 8.28 26.76
CA MET A 558 24.09 8.47 26.59
C MET A 558 24.91 7.65 27.59
N LYS A 559 24.44 7.49 28.83
CA LYS A 559 25.11 6.60 29.82
C LYS A 559 25.08 5.14 29.41
N ARG A 560 24.02 4.70 28.70
CA ARG A 560 23.89 3.33 28.18
C ARG A 560 24.77 3.08 26.97
N TYR A 561 24.86 4.04 26.03
CA TYR A 561 25.69 3.95 24.84
C TYR A 561 27.19 4.09 25.15
N PHE A 562 27.54 4.94 26.12
CA PHE A 562 28.91 5.23 26.53
C PHE A 562 29.12 4.92 28.01
N PRO A 563 29.25 3.65 28.40
CA PRO A 563 29.46 3.26 29.81
C PRO A 563 30.79 3.77 30.35
N ASN A 564 31.83 3.86 29.49
CA ASN A 564 33.11 4.48 29.84
C ASN A 564 32.92 5.99 30.05
N SER A 565 33.41 6.53 31.18
CA SER A 565 33.27 7.95 31.52
C SER A 565 34.05 8.89 30.59
N ALA A 566 35.19 8.44 30.09
CA ALA A 566 36.02 9.24 29.17
C ALA A 566 35.34 9.37 27.80
N ASP A 567 34.85 8.27 27.21
CA ASP A 567 34.10 8.26 25.96
C ASP A 567 32.81 9.06 26.08
N ARG A 568 32.11 8.92 27.21
CA ARG A 568 30.89 9.70 27.47
C ARG A 568 31.19 11.20 27.60
N SER A 569 32.27 11.59 28.27
CA SER A 569 32.69 13.00 28.36
C SER A 569 32.98 13.57 26.99
N LYS A 570 33.69 12.81 26.13
CA LYS A 570 33.95 13.18 24.74
C LYS A 570 32.67 13.31 23.93
N ALA A 571 31.77 12.32 23.99
CA ALA A 571 30.48 12.36 23.29
C ALA A 571 29.59 13.52 23.75
N ASN A 572 29.62 13.88 25.05
CA ASN A 572 28.92 15.06 25.56
C ASN A 572 29.55 16.37 25.02
N MET A 573 30.84 16.45 24.86
CA MET A 573 31.52 17.61 24.24
C MET A 573 31.14 17.71 22.75
N GLU A 574 31.16 16.59 22.02
CA GLU A 574 30.71 16.54 20.63
C GLU A 574 29.27 17.03 20.50
N PHE A 575 28.38 16.60 21.44
CA PHE A 575 27.01 17.08 21.47
C PHE A 575 26.89 18.58 21.80
N ALA A 576 27.72 19.10 22.72
CA ALA A 576 27.75 20.51 23.03
C ALA A 576 28.12 21.34 21.79
N ASN A 577 29.17 20.94 21.06
CA ASN A 577 29.57 21.59 19.82
C ASN A 577 28.47 21.54 18.75
N PHE A 578 27.87 20.38 18.53
CA PHE A 578 26.74 20.20 17.61
C PHE A 578 25.54 21.11 17.96
N SER A 579 25.10 21.08 19.22
CA SER A 579 23.90 21.81 19.67
C SER A 579 24.07 23.33 19.73
N SER A 580 25.31 23.80 19.99
CA SER A 580 25.64 25.23 20.06
C SER A 580 26.11 25.81 18.71
N LYS A 581 26.10 25.02 17.64
CA LYS A 581 26.62 25.42 16.32
C LYS A 581 28.09 25.86 16.41
N ALA A 582 28.92 25.17 17.21
CA ALA A 582 30.35 25.50 17.42
C ALA A 582 31.29 24.67 16.51
N GLY A 583 32.50 25.20 16.22
CA GLY A 583 33.48 24.54 15.37
C GLY A 583 32.95 24.35 13.96
N GLU A 584 33.19 23.16 13.37
CA GLU A 584 32.70 22.79 12.02
C GLU A 584 31.21 22.85 11.87
N PHE A 585 30.44 22.70 12.96
CA PHE A 585 29.00 22.82 12.94
C PHE A 585 28.46 24.26 12.84
N GLY A 586 29.37 25.24 12.91
CA GLY A 586 29.10 26.67 12.74
C GLY A 586 29.31 27.18 11.32
N ASP A 587 29.72 26.31 10.42
CA ASP A 587 29.84 26.63 8.99
C ASP A 587 28.48 26.99 8.39
N SER A 588 28.47 27.98 7.45
CA SER A 588 27.24 28.50 6.85
C SER A 588 26.40 27.44 6.16
N ASP A 589 27.04 26.53 5.43
CA ASP A 589 26.36 25.47 4.67
C ASP A 589 25.84 24.42 5.64
N SER A 590 26.61 24.07 6.68
CA SER A 590 26.16 23.18 7.75
C SER A 590 24.88 23.70 8.46
N ILE A 591 24.82 25.01 8.73
CA ILE A 591 23.66 25.66 9.37
C ILE A 591 22.46 25.66 8.43
N HIS A 592 22.66 26.06 7.16
CA HIS A 592 21.61 26.12 6.15
C HIS A 592 20.99 24.74 5.90
N ASP A 593 21.80 23.71 5.76
CA ASP A 593 21.37 22.37 5.43
C ASP A 593 20.67 21.62 6.59
N ARG A 594 20.72 22.16 7.83
CA ARG A 594 20.06 21.54 9.00
C ARG A 594 18.56 21.32 8.78
N TYR A 595 17.88 22.24 8.10
CA TYR A 595 16.43 22.17 7.88
C TYR A 595 16.06 21.31 6.66
N ALA A 596 16.75 21.51 5.55
CA ALA A 596 16.35 20.96 4.25
C ALA A 596 16.91 19.57 3.96
N MET A 597 18.12 19.28 4.49
CA MET A 597 18.81 18.00 4.22
C MET A 597 18.21 16.88 5.08
N ASP A 598 18.15 15.66 4.50
CA ASP A 598 17.86 14.44 5.26
C ASP A 598 18.81 14.31 6.46
N PRO A 599 18.33 14.07 7.69
CA PRO A 599 19.15 14.08 8.89
C PRO A 599 20.35 13.15 8.86
N LYS A 600 20.22 11.96 8.28
CA LYS A 600 21.34 11.02 8.12
C LYS A 600 22.39 11.59 7.15
N SER A 601 21.95 12.10 6.00
CA SER A 601 22.81 12.70 4.98
C SER A 601 23.57 13.89 5.53
N TRP A 602 22.92 14.70 6.37
CA TRP A 602 23.56 15.80 7.09
C TRP A 602 24.70 15.31 7.99
N TRP A 603 24.45 14.24 8.80
CA TRP A 603 25.48 13.67 9.65
C TRP A 603 26.63 13.03 8.86
N VAL A 604 26.37 12.44 7.70
CA VAL A 604 27.42 11.93 6.81
C VAL A 604 28.31 13.07 6.30
N THR A 605 27.70 14.20 5.95
CA THR A 605 28.39 15.33 5.35
C THR A 605 29.20 16.16 6.39
N TYR A 606 28.57 16.49 7.52
CA TYR A 606 29.09 17.44 8.49
C TYR A 606 29.51 16.82 9.82
N GLY A 607 29.27 15.54 10.06
CA GLY A 607 29.46 14.89 11.37
C GLY A 607 30.89 14.41 11.65
N ALA A 608 31.86 14.58 10.73
CA ALA A 608 33.21 14.00 10.83
C ALA A 608 34.02 14.50 12.06
N SER A 609 33.75 15.71 12.54
CA SER A 609 34.36 16.29 13.75
C SER A 609 33.80 15.72 15.07
N ALA A 610 32.72 14.94 15.01
CA ALA A 610 32.03 14.34 16.16
C ALA A 610 31.81 12.82 15.97
N PRO A 611 32.90 12.02 15.86
CA PRO A 611 32.81 10.62 15.42
C PRO A 611 32.05 9.71 16.35
N LEU A 612 32.03 9.93 17.66
CA LEU A 612 31.27 9.14 18.61
C LEU A 612 29.77 9.43 18.44
N LEU A 613 29.42 10.71 18.34
CA LEU A 613 28.03 11.14 18.18
C LEU A 613 27.51 10.77 16.79
N GLN A 614 28.33 10.96 15.73
CA GLN A 614 27.99 10.57 14.36
C GLN A 614 27.66 9.08 14.27
N SER A 615 28.44 8.21 14.91
CA SER A 615 28.19 6.76 14.89
C SER A 615 26.85 6.38 15.50
N VAL A 616 26.40 7.09 16.53
CA VAL A 616 25.09 6.91 17.16
C VAL A 616 24.00 7.51 16.27
N ALA A 617 24.21 8.71 15.73
CA ALA A 617 23.24 9.38 14.86
C ALA A 617 22.91 8.55 13.61
N LEU A 618 23.93 8.02 12.93
CA LEU A 618 23.75 7.19 11.74
C LEU A 618 22.98 5.90 12.01
N LYS A 619 22.98 5.40 13.24
CA LYS A 619 22.16 4.25 13.65
C LYS A 619 20.75 4.66 14.04
N LEU A 620 20.54 5.73 14.80
CA LEU A 620 19.25 6.09 15.36
C LEU A 620 18.33 6.79 14.36
N LEU A 621 18.88 7.62 13.47
CA LEU A 621 18.10 8.39 12.50
C LEU A 621 17.50 7.54 11.38
N VAL A 622 17.85 6.27 11.30
CA VAL A 622 17.32 5.31 10.30
C VAL A 622 16.40 4.24 10.91
N GLN A 623 16.02 4.38 12.18
CA GLN A 623 15.19 3.39 12.86
C GLN A 623 13.69 3.71 12.75
N PRO A 624 12.83 2.67 12.69
CA PRO A 624 11.38 2.80 12.81
C PRO A 624 10.98 3.05 14.27
N SER A 625 9.71 3.40 14.49
CA SER A 625 9.09 3.54 15.81
C SER A 625 7.88 2.63 16.02
N SER A 626 7.60 1.72 15.09
CA SER A 626 6.43 0.86 15.16
C SER A 626 6.71 -0.60 14.87
N SER A 627 5.82 -1.48 15.34
CA SER A 627 5.78 -2.91 15.02
C SER A 627 4.85 -3.26 13.85
N SER A 628 4.31 -2.27 13.15
CA SER A 628 3.29 -2.46 12.13
C SER A 628 3.71 -3.39 10.99
N CYS A 629 5.00 -3.43 10.63
CA CYS A 629 5.49 -4.37 9.62
C CYS A 629 5.29 -5.84 10.05
N SER A 630 5.39 -6.15 11.35
CA SER A 630 5.10 -7.48 11.90
C SER A 630 3.61 -7.78 11.85
N GLU A 631 2.76 -6.81 12.18
CA GLU A 631 1.30 -6.92 12.07
C GLU A 631 0.88 -7.15 10.62
N ARG A 632 1.40 -6.34 9.69
CA ARG A 632 1.16 -6.51 8.23
C ARG A 632 1.57 -7.89 7.72
N ASN A 633 2.60 -8.50 8.28
CA ASN A 633 3.04 -9.83 7.89
C ASN A 633 2.04 -10.93 8.23
N TRP A 634 1.11 -10.70 9.17
CA TRP A 634 0.04 -11.67 9.48
C TRP A 634 -0.98 -11.80 8.36
N SER A 635 -1.24 -10.76 7.59
CA SER A 635 -2.06 -10.85 6.38
C SER A 635 -1.41 -11.77 5.35
N THR A 636 -0.09 -11.67 5.15
CA THR A 636 0.68 -12.61 4.33
C THR A 636 0.56 -14.04 4.87
N TYR A 637 0.66 -14.20 6.18
CA TYR A 637 0.54 -15.51 6.83
C TYR A 637 -0.86 -16.11 6.63
N SER A 638 -1.92 -15.33 6.82
CA SER A 638 -3.31 -15.72 6.59
C SER A 638 -3.57 -16.09 5.13
N PHE A 639 -3.03 -15.32 4.19
CA PHE A 639 -3.11 -15.60 2.76
C PHE A 639 -2.45 -16.92 2.39
N VAL A 640 -1.24 -17.17 2.89
CA VAL A 640 -0.48 -18.41 2.64
C VAL A 640 -1.11 -19.61 3.36
N HIS A 641 -1.55 -19.41 4.61
CA HIS A 641 -2.08 -20.45 5.50
C HIS A 641 -3.60 -20.26 5.74
N SER A 642 -4.37 -20.11 4.67
CA SER A 642 -5.83 -19.97 4.75
C SER A 642 -6.53 -21.29 5.13
N ALA A 643 -7.79 -21.20 5.58
CA ALA A 643 -8.64 -22.36 5.88
C ALA A 643 -8.77 -23.33 4.70
N LYS A 644 -8.76 -22.82 3.47
CA LYS A 644 -8.74 -23.63 2.22
C LYS A 644 -7.42 -24.40 2.02
N ARG A 645 -6.34 -23.97 2.69
CA ARG A 645 -4.99 -24.56 2.62
C ARG A 645 -4.52 -25.19 3.95
N ASN A 646 -5.43 -25.45 4.88
CA ASN A 646 -5.14 -25.84 6.26
C ASN A 646 -4.42 -27.21 6.46
N LYS A 647 -4.21 -27.99 5.41
CA LYS A 647 -3.41 -29.24 5.47
C LYS A 647 -1.89 -28.98 5.42
N MET A 648 -1.46 -27.73 5.46
CA MET A 648 -0.05 -27.37 5.47
C MET A 648 0.53 -27.46 6.89
N THR A 649 1.74 -27.97 7.03
CA THR A 649 2.43 -27.98 8.33
C THR A 649 2.88 -26.56 8.70
N PRO A 650 2.95 -26.21 10.01
CA PRO A 650 3.42 -24.89 10.44
C PRO A 650 4.76 -24.49 9.83
N LYS A 651 5.71 -25.42 9.82
CA LYS A 651 7.05 -25.19 9.24
C LYS A 651 7.01 -24.83 7.76
N ARG A 652 6.13 -25.46 7.00
CA ARG A 652 5.98 -25.14 5.58
C ARG A 652 5.30 -23.79 5.37
N ALA A 653 4.34 -23.44 6.21
CA ALA A 653 3.73 -22.11 6.19
C ALA A 653 4.79 -21.04 6.47
N GLU A 654 5.60 -21.21 7.50
CA GLU A 654 6.72 -20.33 7.82
C GLU A 654 7.72 -20.21 6.66
N ASP A 655 8.15 -21.33 6.04
CA ASP A 655 9.08 -21.29 4.91
C ASP A 655 8.51 -20.52 3.71
N LEU A 656 7.22 -20.69 3.42
CA LEU A 656 6.54 -19.93 2.37
C LEU A 656 6.41 -18.44 2.69
N VAL A 657 6.06 -18.09 3.93
CA VAL A 657 6.01 -16.69 4.38
C VAL A 657 7.40 -16.08 4.32
N PHE A 658 8.44 -16.81 4.75
CA PHE A 658 9.83 -16.35 4.66
C PHE A 658 10.21 -15.99 3.21
N ILE A 659 9.95 -16.91 2.28
CA ILE A 659 10.25 -16.69 0.86
C ILE A 659 9.43 -15.52 0.32
N HIS A 660 8.12 -15.52 0.55
CA HIS A 660 7.20 -14.50 0.03
C HIS A 660 7.57 -13.09 0.53
N SER A 661 7.68 -12.89 1.84
CA SER A 661 7.98 -11.58 2.44
C SER A 661 9.35 -11.06 2.02
N ASN A 662 10.37 -11.92 1.99
CA ASN A 662 11.72 -11.50 1.66
C ASN A 662 11.95 -11.32 0.15
N LEU A 663 11.26 -12.05 -0.73
CA LEU A 663 11.26 -11.75 -2.17
C LEU A 663 10.55 -10.41 -2.46
N ARG A 664 9.48 -10.09 -1.73
CA ARG A 664 8.85 -8.76 -1.80
C ARG A 664 9.84 -7.66 -1.40
N LEU A 665 10.51 -7.81 -0.27
CA LEU A 665 11.54 -6.88 0.20
C LEU A 665 12.63 -6.67 -0.87
N LEU A 666 13.16 -7.73 -1.46
CA LEU A 666 14.17 -7.67 -2.51
C LEU A 666 13.63 -7.00 -3.79
N SER A 667 12.40 -7.31 -4.18
CA SER A 667 11.73 -6.75 -5.36
C SER A 667 11.48 -5.24 -5.21
N ARG A 668 10.96 -4.79 -4.06
CA ARG A 668 10.64 -3.38 -3.76
C ARG A 668 11.86 -2.44 -3.89
N ARG A 669 13.06 -2.96 -3.78
CA ARG A 669 14.31 -2.23 -3.96
C ARG A 669 14.72 -2.06 -5.42
N THR A 670 14.00 -2.65 -6.36
CA THR A 670 14.30 -2.58 -7.79
C THR A 670 13.51 -1.46 -8.46
N ARG A 671 14.11 -0.85 -9.49
CA ARG A 671 13.41 0.16 -10.32
C ARG A 671 12.17 -0.41 -11.01
N GLN A 672 12.20 -1.70 -11.36
CA GLN A 672 11.11 -2.39 -12.03
C GLN A 672 9.86 -2.51 -11.15
N TYR A 673 10.03 -2.50 -9.82
CA TYR A 673 8.91 -2.48 -8.89
C TYR A 673 8.18 -1.13 -8.88
N MET A 674 8.89 -0.04 -9.13
CA MET A 674 8.31 1.31 -9.15
C MET A 674 7.75 1.69 -10.53
N GLU A 675 8.27 1.09 -11.60
CA GLU A 675 7.93 1.45 -12.98
C GLU A 675 7.74 0.19 -13.84
N GLY A 676 6.78 0.20 -14.76
CA GLY A 676 6.61 -0.85 -15.77
C GLY A 676 5.49 -1.86 -15.49
N GLN A 677 5.50 -2.98 -16.20
CA GLN A 677 4.42 -4.00 -16.15
C GLN A 677 4.35 -4.75 -14.81
N THR A 678 5.45 -4.79 -14.07
CA THR A 678 5.53 -5.44 -12.75
C THR A 678 5.47 -4.43 -11.60
N LYS A 679 4.99 -3.19 -11.88
CA LYS A 679 4.81 -2.16 -10.86
C LYS A 679 3.89 -2.69 -9.76
N MET A 680 4.37 -2.61 -8.52
CA MET A 680 3.60 -2.99 -7.32
C MET A 680 2.88 -4.34 -7.45
N TRP A 681 3.54 -5.33 -8.06
CA TRP A 681 2.97 -6.63 -8.40
C TRP A 681 2.41 -7.41 -7.21
N ASP A 682 2.88 -7.09 -6.02
CA ASP A 682 2.54 -7.75 -4.76
C ASP A 682 1.36 -7.10 -4.02
N ILE A 683 0.90 -5.94 -4.50
CA ILE A 683 -0.07 -5.11 -3.79
C ILE A 683 -1.38 -4.96 -4.58
N ALA A 684 -1.29 -4.86 -5.90
CA ALA A 684 -2.43 -4.53 -6.74
C ALA A 684 -3.30 -5.75 -7.07
N GLY A 685 -4.56 -5.73 -6.67
CA GLY A 685 -5.63 -6.58 -7.21
C GLY A 685 -6.08 -6.13 -8.62
N ASP A 686 -7.02 -6.86 -9.22
CA ASP A 686 -7.56 -6.57 -10.58
C ASP A 686 -8.24 -5.20 -10.68
N ALA A 687 -8.62 -4.59 -9.55
CA ALA A 687 -9.25 -3.26 -9.50
C ALA A 687 -8.27 -2.09 -9.70
N PHE A 688 -6.95 -2.30 -9.64
CA PHE A 688 -5.96 -1.22 -9.71
C PHE A 688 -5.91 -0.50 -11.08
N ASP A 689 -6.32 -1.17 -12.15
CA ASP A 689 -6.32 -0.60 -13.51
C ASP A 689 -7.51 0.34 -13.80
N THR A 690 -8.52 0.37 -12.93
CA THR A 690 -9.73 1.19 -13.09
C THR A 690 -9.68 2.52 -12.35
N PHE A 691 -8.62 2.77 -11.56
CA PHE A 691 -8.51 3.97 -10.74
C PHE A 691 -7.84 5.12 -11.49
N GLY A 692 -8.66 6.03 -12.02
CA GLY A 692 -8.22 7.23 -12.72
C GLY A 692 -8.36 8.54 -11.91
N ASP A 693 -8.77 8.51 -10.65
CA ASP A 693 -9.12 9.72 -9.88
C ASP A 693 -8.31 9.86 -8.57
N VAL A 694 -7.94 11.11 -8.24
CA VAL A 694 -6.99 11.49 -7.17
C VAL A 694 -7.44 11.05 -5.76
N GLY A 695 -8.75 10.95 -5.51
CA GLY A 695 -9.30 10.48 -4.22
C GLY A 695 -9.06 9.00 -3.96
N ASP A 696 -9.02 8.19 -5.01
CA ASP A 696 -8.76 6.75 -4.93
C ASP A 696 -7.29 6.44 -4.68
N LEU A 697 -6.37 7.31 -5.13
CA LEU A 697 -4.94 7.23 -4.85
C LEU A 697 -4.62 7.46 -3.37
N GLU A 698 -5.37 8.29 -2.67
CA GLU A 698 -5.15 8.51 -1.23
C GLU A 698 -5.56 7.29 -0.40
N ILE A 699 -6.62 6.60 -0.81
CA ILE A 699 -7.07 5.34 -0.19
C ILE A 699 -6.18 4.17 -0.65
N ALA A 700 -5.73 4.17 -1.90
CA ALA A 700 -4.75 3.20 -2.40
C ALA A 700 -3.39 3.38 -1.73
N GLN A 701 -2.95 4.59 -1.41
CA GLN A 701 -1.74 4.81 -0.62
C GLN A 701 -1.87 4.31 0.82
N LEU A 702 -3.06 4.41 1.42
CA LEU A 702 -3.37 3.77 2.70
C LEU A 702 -3.31 2.25 2.61
N SER A 703 -3.84 1.66 1.54
CA SER A 703 -3.84 0.23 1.31
C SER A 703 -2.45 -0.31 0.97
N LEU A 704 -1.60 0.49 0.32
CA LEU A 704 -0.24 0.11 -0.05
C LEU A 704 0.67 -0.16 1.16
N ASP A 705 0.41 0.51 2.26
CA ASP A 705 1.15 0.34 3.52
C ASP A 705 0.41 -0.57 4.53
N GLU A 706 -0.87 -0.90 4.31
CA GLU A 706 -1.67 -1.79 5.15
C GLU A 706 -2.43 -2.86 4.34
N PRO A 707 -1.91 -4.08 4.21
CA PRO A 707 -2.56 -5.17 3.49
C PRO A 707 -3.96 -5.56 3.99
N GLU A 708 -4.29 -5.29 5.25
CA GLU A 708 -5.64 -5.53 5.80
C GLU A 708 -6.65 -4.49 5.30
N LEU A 709 -6.22 -3.25 5.09
CA LEU A 709 -7.02 -2.24 4.40
C LEU A 709 -7.09 -2.50 2.89
N GLU A 710 -6.05 -3.10 2.31
CA GLU A 710 -6.10 -3.63 0.94
C GLU A 710 -7.17 -4.71 0.78
N ALA A 711 -7.22 -5.68 1.67
CA ALA A 711 -8.26 -6.70 1.66
C ALA A 711 -9.66 -6.06 1.74
N VAL A 712 -9.82 -5.00 2.53
CA VAL A 712 -11.08 -4.28 2.71
C VAL A 712 -11.43 -3.38 1.52
N VAL A 713 -10.43 -2.84 0.82
CA VAL A 713 -10.63 -1.97 -0.35
C VAL A 713 -10.81 -2.78 -1.63
N PHE A 714 -10.19 -3.96 -1.73
CA PHE A 714 -10.06 -4.74 -2.96
C PHE A 714 -10.70 -6.13 -2.93
N THR A 715 -11.17 -6.64 -1.79
CA THR A 715 -11.96 -7.88 -1.80
C THR A 715 -13.39 -7.59 -2.25
N ASP A 716 -13.61 -7.88 -3.50
CA ASP A 716 -14.89 -8.25 -4.05
C ASP A 716 -15.03 -9.73 -3.70
N ASP A 717 -15.69 -10.06 -2.60
CA ASP A 717 -16.41 -11.33 -2.54
C ASP A 717 -17.03 -11.53 -1.16
N GLY A 718 -18.35 -11.66 -1.19
CA GLY A 718 -19.10 -12.22 -0.10
C GLY A 718 -18.64 -13.66 0.17
N ASP A 719 -17.95 -13.81 1.28
CA ASP A 719 -17.97 -15.06 2.03
C ASP A 719 -18.38 -14.69 3.47
N ASP A 720 -19.70 -14.69 3.71
CA ASP A 720 -20.30 -14.58 5.03
C ASP A 720 -19.93 -15.81 5.86
N GLY A 721 -18.72 -15.82 6.38
CA GLY A 721 -18.36 -16.65 7.52
C GLY A 721 -18.82 -15.94 8.78
N GLU A 722 -19.94 -16.36 9.36
CA GLU A 722 -20.31 -16.04 10.73
C GLU A 722 -19.10 -16.22 11.66
N ILE A 723 -18.48 -15.10 12.03
CA ILE A 723 -17.55 -15.08 13.16
C ILE A 723 -18.41 -14.84 14.39
N GLY A 724 -18.69 -15.94 15.11
CA GLY A 724 -19.38 -15.90 16.37
C GLY A 724 -18.69 -14.94 17.34
N ASP A 725 -19.47 -14.04 17.89
CA ASP A 725 -19.17 -13.30 19.11
C ASP A 725 -18.88 -14.29 20.23
N GLU A 726 -17.63 -14.50 20.56
CA GLU A 726 -17.21 -14.99 21.86
C GLU A 726 -16.16 -14.07 22.46
N ALA A 727 -16.58 -13.51 23.58
CA ALA A 727 -15.91 -12.61 24.46
C ALA A 727 -14.43 -12.97 24.71
N MET A 728 -13.58 -11.96 24.60
CA MET A 728 -12.31 -11.92 25.32
C MET A 728 -12.56 -11.24 26.69
N GLU A 729 -12.88 -12.02 27.69
CA GLU A 729 -12.55 -11.72 29.09
C GLU A 729 -11.16 -12.25 29.37
N ASP A 730 -10.38 -11.38 29.98
CA ASP A 730 -9.11 -11.36 30.69
C ASP A 730 -7.95 -10.67 30.00
#